data_eea89fca97638601611b998e0d32df93
#
_entry.id   eea89fca97638601611b998e0d32df93
#
_cell.length_a   1.000
_cell.length_b   1.000
_cell.length_c   1.000
_cell.angle_alpha   90.00
_cell.angle_beta   90.00
_cell.angle_gamma   90.00
#
_symmetry.space_group_name_H-M   'P 1'
#
loop_
_entity.id
_entity.type
_entity.pdbx_description
1 polymer ?
#
loop_
_entity_poly.entity_id
_entity_poly.type
_entity_poly.pdbx_seq_one_letter_code
_entity_poly.pdbx_strand_id
1 'polypeptide(L)'
;MRHMLFASAAVLAFAAASSAKAEEGMWTYDNFPIARANQTLGTNIDQAWLDRVRLSSVKFGGCSAGVISAEGLVMTNNHCVSSCVANLSTPQLQYNETGFTPKSREEELQCPGASAEILTDITDVTARVQKAGAGLDGQAYTQAREAEAGRIETQACGDDAKIRCQVVSLYRGGQFKLYKFRKYSDVRLAWAPEDRAATFGGDLDNFSFPRFAIDAAFIRLYEDGKPAATPTHFTWNPNKPTEGEPVFVTGNPGSTQRLLTQAQLMTIRDVVLPLDQLIASELRGRLIRYSEEGEDQAFIAMDPLSGVENTYKRGRGRMAALIDPAFMDQLAGQETVFRRGVAENEALSAEVGDPWAVLAQVQPIARELYAPMALLEGGTGMGTTSVAGGSPLFSWARAIVRGAQERAKPSDQRLPEFADSRLPGVQSSLFAARPTYPELEQIRLEWWLSKTREWLTVDSPYVRTLLGKESPEALSARLIEGTKLADPAVRRALWEGGLPAVQASTDPLIQYVLAIDADARAVRSQWDNTVKAPTDRASEQLAAARFAVFGDAVYPDATGTLRLTYGRVEGTDVPGQRIPAFTTFAGLWDRATGAEPFNVAPKLLAAKDRIDPNAVMNMAVSSDTIGGSSGSPAVNAKGEIIGANFDSTVLTQRNAYGYDRNVNRSVIVTTQAVTTALRDVYGMDHLITELGVDAPKAAPRRARR
;
A
#
# COMPACT_ATOMS: atom_id res chain seq x y z
N MET A 1 31.84 -26.78 39.80
CA MET A 1 31.22 -27.59 38.74
C MET A 1 29.69 -27.44 38.62
N ARG A 2 29.03 -26.51 39.34
CA ARG A 2 27.54 -26.32 39.26
C ARG A 2 27.08 -25.09 38.49
N HIS A 3 27.98 -24.20 38.05
CA HIS A 3 27.65 -22.96 37.34
C HIS A 3 27.77 -23.03 35.80
N MET A 4 28.32 -24.13 35.23
CA MET A 4 28.44 -24.30 33.78
C MET A 4 27.23 -24.95 33.11
N LEU A 5 26.32 -25.59 33.85
CA LEU A 5 25.15 -26.29 33.30
C LEU A 5 23.94 -25.35 33.03
N PHE A 6 23.87 -24.18 33.70
CA PHE A 6 22.77 -23.24 33.50
C PHE A 6 22.95 -22.31 32.26
N ALA A 7 24.18 -22.01 31.87
CA ALA A 7 24.47 -21.23 30.68
C ALA A 7 24.14 -21.98 29.38
N SER A 8 24.32 -23.31 29.36
CA SER A 8 24.03 -24.12 28.16
C SER A 8 22.53 -24.33 27.92
N ALA A 9 21.68 -24.32 28.94
CA ALA A 9 20.23 -24.45 28.80
C ALA A 9 19.57 -23.17 28.29
N ALA A 10 20.09 -21.99 28.69
CA ALA A 10 19.60 -20.70 28.20
C ALA A 10 19.93 -20.48 26.70
N VAL A 11 21.12 -20.90 26.26
CA VAL A 11 21.53 -20.80 24.83
C VAL A 11 20.71 -21.75 23.97
N LEU A 12 20.36 -22.95 24.44
CA LEU A 12 19.51 -23.89 23.70
C LEU A 12 18.05 -23.43 23.64
N ALA A 13 17.53 -22.76 24.66
CA ALA A 13 16.18 -22.19 24.62
C ALA A 13 16.08 -20.99 23.65
N PHE A 14 17.15 -20.18 23.55
CA PHE A 14 17.23 -19.09 22.55
C PHE A 14 17.32 -19.62 21.10
N ALA A 15 18.06 -20.71 20.87
CA ALA A 15 18.16 -21.33 19.55
C ALA A 15 16.84 -21.98 19.09
N ALA A 16 16.05 -22.55 20.02
CA ALA A 16 14.74 -23.14 19.69
C ALA A 16 13.66 -22.07 19.45
N ALA A 17 13.72 -20.91 20.12
CA ALA A 17 12.80 -19.80 19.86
C ALA A 17 13.10 -19.06 18.55
N SER A 18 14.34 -19.14 18.04
CA SER A 18 14.72 -18.50 16.76
C SER A 18 14.31 -19.29 15.53
N SER A 19 14.08 -20.59 15.62
CA SER A 19 13.70 -21.42 14.46
C SER A 19 12.25 -21.19 14.01
N ALA A 20 11.34 -20.79 14.91
CA ALA A 20 9.94 -20.53 14.57
C ALA A 20 9.70 -19.18 13.84
N LYS A 21 10.70 -18.28 13.81
CA LYS A 21 10.62 -16.95 13.20
C LYS A 21 11.52 -16.78 11.97
N ALA A 22 11.97 -17.88 11.37
CA ALA A 22 13.02 -17.85 10.35
C ALA A 22 12.64 -17.07 9.08
N GLU A 23 11.36 -16.96 8.72
CA GLU A 23 10.86 -16.29 7.52
C GLU A 23 10.19 -14.92 7.80
N GLU A 24 10.08 -14.55 9.06
CA GLU A 24 9.46 -13.29 9.48
C GLU A 24 10.30 -12.07 9.08
N GLY A 25 9.65 -11.03 8.57
CA GLY A 25 10.24 -9.72 8.39
C GLY A 25 10.10 -9.15 6.98
N MET A 26 9.75 -7.85 6.94
CA MET A 26 9.77 -7.00 5.75
C MET A 26 11.04 -6.15 5.80
N TRP A 27 12.15 -6.74 5.36
CA TRP A 27 13.49 -6.21 5.57
C TRP A 27 13.82 -5.07 4.60
N THR A 28 14.54 -4.07 5.08
CA THR A 28 15.17 -3.08 4.20
C THR A 28 16.37 -3.70 3.47
N TYR A 29 16.74 -3.16 2.31
CA TYR A 29 17.84 -3.71 1.52
C TYR A 29 19.23 -3.50 2.13
N ASP A 30 19.39 -2.45 2.92
CA ASP A 30 20.62 -2.15 3.67
C ASP A 30 20.76 -2.94 4.99
N ASN A 31 19.70 -3.65 5.41
CA ASN A 31 19.72 -4.52 6.59
C ASN A 31 19.06 -5.89 6.33
N PHE A 32 19.21 -6.43 5.11
CA PHE A 32 18.67 -7.75 4.79
C PHE A 32 19.56 -8.86 5.37
N PRO A 33 19.01 -9.83 6.11
CA PRO A 33 19.80 -10.86 6.81
C PRO A 33 20.22 -12.00 5.85
N ILE A 34 21.16 -11.75 4.93
CA ILE A 34 21.61 -12.68 3.88
C ILE A 34 21.95 -14.06 4.43
N ALA A 35 22.79 -14.11 5.48
CA ALA A 35 23.25 -15.39 6.05
C ALA A 35 22.09 -16.21 6.60
N ARG A 36 21.15 -15.56 7.30
CA ARG A 36 19.94 -16.20 7.85
C ARG A 36 19.00 -16.69 6.74
N ALA A 37 18.77 -15.87 5.71
CA ALA A 37 17.94 -16.25 4.58
C ALA A 37 18.52 -17.45 3.83
N ASN A 38 19.83 -17.43 3.55
CA ASN A 38 20.54 -18.55 2.93
C ASN A 38 20.44 -19.84 3.76
N GLN A 39 20.64 -19.74 5.06
CA GLN A 39 20.51 -20.90 5.96
C GLN A 39 19.08 -21.45 5.98
N THR A 40 18.07 -20.57 6.07
CA THR A 40 16.65 -20.96 6.16
C THR A 40 16.16 -21.60 4.87
N LEU A 41 16.54 -21.03 3.73
CA LEU A 41 16.03 -21.45 2.43
C LEU A 41 16.93 -22.47 1.70
N GLY A 42 18.17 -22.66 2.16
CA GLY A 42 19.15 -23.47 1.44
C GLY A 42 19.65 -22.80 0.15
N THR A 43 19.75 -21.47 0.15
CA THR A 43 20.17 -20.66 -1.00
C THR A 43 21.58 -20.11 -0.82
N ASN A 44 22.10 -19.42 -1.84
CA ASN A 44 23.41 -18.78 -1.79
C ASN A 44 23.35 -17.40 -2.48
N ILE A 45 22.40 -16.55 -2.04
CA ILE A 45 22.31 -15.17 -2.51
C ILE A 45 23.40 -14.33 -1.83
N ASP A 46 23.82 -13.25 -2.51
CA ASP A 46 24.86 -12.33 -2.06
C ASP A 46 24.42 -10.86 -2.21
N GLN A 47 25.31 -9.93 -1.91
CA GLN A 47 25.02 -8.50 -2.02
C GLN A 47 24.77 -8.08 -3.49
N ALA A 48 25.47 -8.67 -4.45
CA ALA A 48 25.26 -8.36 -5.87
C ALA A 48 23.86 -8.81 -6.34
N TRP A 49 23.38 -9.94 -5.82
CA TRP A 49 22.02 -10.41 -6.04
C TRP A 49 21.01 -9.42 -5.45
N LEU A 50 21.22 -8.95 -4.21
CA LEU A 50 20.36 -7.94 -3.57
C LEU A 50 20.30 -6.64 -4.37
N ASP A 51 21.44 -6.13 -4.80
CA ASP A 51 21.52 -4.88 -5.56
C ASP A 51 20.78 -5.00 -6.90
N ARG A 52 20.93 -6.14 -7.60
CA ARG A 52 20.19 -6.41 -8.83
C ARG A 52 18.68 -6.44 -8.58
N VAL A 53 18.21 -7.14 -7.54
CA VAL A 53 16.79 -7.22 -7.18
C VAL A 53 16.24 -5.84 -6.82
N ARG A 54 16.99 -5.06 -6.03
CA ARG A 54 16.61 -3.68 -5.67
C ARG A 54 16.43 -2.79 -6.89
N LEU A 55 17.41 -2.81 -7.82
CA LEU A 55 17.41 -1.97 -9.02
C LEU A 55 16.40 -2.43 -10.09
N SER A 56 15.90 -3.66 -9.98
CA SER A 56 14.82 -4.17 -10.83
C SER A 56 13.43 -3.95 -10.22
N SER A 57 13.34 -3.54 -8.94
CA SER A 57 12.09 -3.32 -8.24
C SER A 57 11.57 -1.91 -8.47
N VAL A 58 10.26 -1.79 -8.73
CA VAL A 58 9.61 -0.53 -9.09
C VAL A 58 8.51 -0.22 -8.09
N LYS A 59 8.38 1.04 -7.71
CA LYS A 59 7.21 1.59 -7.04
C LYS A 59 6.30 2.20 -8.11
N PHE A 60 5.06 1.77 -8.15
CA PHE A 60 4.05 2.25 -9.10
C PHE A 60 2.78 2.65 -8.35
N GLY A 61 2.58 3.95 -8.17
CA GLY A 61 1.46 4.45 -7.36
C GLY A 61 1.46 3.88 -5.94
N GLY A 62 0.34 3.29 -5.52
CA GLY A 62 0.19 2.57 -4.25
C GLY A 62 0.62 1.10 -4.30
N CYS A 63 1.12 0.65 -5.45
CA CYS A 63 1.51 -0.73 -5.74
C CYS A 63 3.03 -0.87 -5.92
N SER A 64 3.44 -2.10 -6.14
CA SER A 64 4.78 -2.53 -6.54
C SER A 64 4.78 -3.03 -7.97
N ALA A 65 5.96 -3.15 -8.56
CA ALA A 65 6.16 -3.68 -9.90
C ALA A 65 7.63 -4.14 -10.09
N GLY A 66 7.93 -4.78 -11.19
CA GLY A 66 9.28 -5.20 -11.52
C GLY A 66 9.62 -5.01 -12.98
N VAL A 67 10.82 -4.51 -13.26
CA VAL A 67 11.37 -4.39 -14.62
C VAL A 67 11.68 -5.78 -15.14
N ILE A 68 11.18 -6.12 -16.34
CA ILE A 68 11.26 -7.47 -16.93
C ILE A 68 11.91 -7.49 -18.33
N SER A 69 12.38 -6.36 -18.82
CA SER A 69 13.16 -6.27 -20.06
C SER A 69 14.20 -5.16 -20.01
N ALA A 70 15.13 -5.16 -20.94
CA ALA A 70 16.13 -4.10 -21.11
C ALA A 70 15.56 -2.78 -21.69
N GLU A 71 14.32 -2.81 -22.16
CA GLU A 71 13.64 -1.71 -22.86
C GLU A 71 12.43 -1.19 -22.09
N GLY A 72 12.55 -1.14 -20.77
CA GLY A 72 11.58 -0.50 -19.88
C GLY A 72 10.27 -1.24 -19.66
N LEU A 73 10.12 -2.49 -20.11
CA LEU A 73 8.90 -3.27 -19.81
C LEU A 73 8.85 -3.65 -18.33
N VAL A 74 7.70 -3.45 -17.71
CA VAL A 74 7.49 -3.65 -16.27
C VAL A 74 6.22 -4.44 -16.03
N MET A 75 6.28 -5.48 -15.19
CA MET A 75 5.15 -6.26 -14.74
C MET A 75 4.60 -5.69 -13.42
N THR A 76 3.28 -5.55 -13.34
CA THR A 76 2.52 -5.25 -12.12
C THR A 76 1.19 -6.04 -12.14
N ASN A 77 0.25 -5.73 -11.23
CA ASN A 77 -1.09 -6.32 -11.29
C ASN A 77 -2.05 -5.52 -12.18
N ASN A 78 -3.11 -6.18 -12.66
CA ASN A 78 -4.19 -5.51 -13.39
C ASN A 78 -4.89 -4.46 -12.52
N HIS A 79 -5.22 -4.78 -11.28
CA HIS A 79 -5.85 -3.82 -10.38
C HIS A 79 -4.96 -2.60 -10.07
N CYS A 80 -3.65 -2.68 -10.23
CA CYS A 80 -2.72 -1.55 -10.08
C CYS A 80 -2.76 -0.58 -11.27
N VAL A 81 -3.22 -1.03 -12.43
CA VAL A 81 -3.41 -0.21 -13.64
C VAL A 81 -4.87 0.15 -13.89
N SER A 82 -5.80 -0.23 -13.01
CA SER A 82 -7.25 -0.02 -13.19
C SER A 82 -7.60 1.45 -13.51
N SER A 83 -7.02 2.40 -12.76
CA SER A 83 -7.22 3.83 -13.03
C SER A 83 -6.66 4.26 -14.40
N CYS A 84 -5.56 3.67 -14.87
CA CYS A 84 -5.03 3.93 -16.21
C CYS A 84 -5.99 3.39 -17.26
N VAL A 85 -6.42 2.14 -17.13
CA VAL A 85 -7.38 1.49 -18.02
C VAL A 85 -8.67 2.28 -18.10
N ALA A 86 -9.23 2.70 -16.96
CA ALA A 86 -10.44 3.51 -16.89
C ALA A 86 -10.28 4.87 -17.58
N ASN A 87 -9.16 5.57 -17.37
CA ASN A 87 -8.89 6.86 -17.99
C ASN A 87 -8.65 6.79 -19.50
N LEU A 88 -8.22 5.64 -20.01
CA LEU A 88 -8.02 5.39 -21.45
C LEU A 88 -9.27 4.83 -22.14
N SER A 89 -10.26 4.37 -21.36
CA SER A 89 -11.52 3.83 -21.87
C SER A 89 -12.51 4.94 -22.24
N THR A 90 -13.38 4.64 -23.19
CA THR A 90 -14.52 5.47 -23.59
C THR A 90 -15.78 4.60 -23.58
N PRO A 91 -17.01 5.17 -23.61
CA PRO A 91 -18.23 4.36 -23.70
C PRO A 91 -18.27 3.39 -24.89
N GLN A 92 -17.56 3.70 -25.99
CA GLN A 92 -17.48 2.87 -27.19
C GLN A 92 -16.28 1.89 -27.16
N LEU A 93 -15.28 2.15 -26.31
CA LEU A 93 -14.05 1.35 -26.23
C LEU A 93 -13.70 1.13 -24.77
N GLN A 94 -14.25 0.09 -24.18
CA GLN A 94 -14.08 -0.26 -22.76
C GLN A 94 -12.96 -1.29 -22.61
N TYR A 95 -11.75 -0.83 -22.31
CA TYR A 95 -10.58 -1.71 -22.14
C TYR A 95 -10.67 -2.64 -20.92
N ASN A 96 -11.44 -2.29 -19.89
CA ASN A 96 -11.75 -3.18 -18.79
C ASN A 96 -12.54 -4.42 -19.25
N GLU A 97 -13.45 -4.28 -20.22
CA GLU A 97 -14.23 -5.40 -20.77
C GLU A 97 -13.47 -6.19 -21.85
N THR A 98 -12.70 -5.48 -22.67
CA THR A 98 -12.04 -6.07 -23.85
C THR A 98 -10.58 -6.44 -23.63
N GLY A 99 -9.97 -6.01 -22.54
CA GLY A 99 -8.52 -6.01 -22.35
C GLY A 99 -7.83 -5.00 -23.28
N PHE A 100 -6.66 -4.56 -22.92
CA PHE A 100 -5.78 -3.72 -23.74
C PHE A 100 -4.68 -4.62 -24.36
N THR A 101 -4.75 -4.84 -25.68
CA THR A 101 -3.91 -5.80 -26.39
C THR A 101 -3.30 -5.17 -27.65
N PRO A 102 -2.38 -4.17 -27.51
CA PRO A 102 -1.72 -3.50 -28.61
C PRO A 102 -0.91 -4.50 -29.45
N LYS A 103 -0.78 -4.27 -30.75
CA LYS A 103 -0.04 -5.16 -31.65
C LYS A 103 1.42 -4.73 -31.81
N SER A 104 1.74 -3.51 -31.41
CA SER A 104 3.10 -2.96 -31.43
C SER A 104 3.30 -1.93 -30.32
N ARG A 105 4.54 -1.51 -30.10
CA ARG A 105 4.89 -0.47 -29.12
C ARG A 105 4.29 0.90 -29.42
N GLU A 106 4.08 1.19 -30.69
CA GLU A 106 3.50 2.47 -31.15
C GLU A 106 2.06 2.62 -30.71
N GLU A 107 1.38 1.51 -30.40
CA GLU A 107 0.00 1.48 -29.91
C GLU A 107 -0.08 1.55 -28.36
N GLU A 108 1.07 1.54 -27.65
CA GLU A 108 1.10 1.70 -26.18
C GLU A 108 0.61 3.09 -25.81
N LEU A 109 -0.34 3.17 -24.85
CA LEU A 109 -1.01 4.42 -24.48
C LEU A 109 -0.49 4.96 -23.14
N GLN A 110 -0.22 6.26 -23.09
CA GLN A 110 0.25 6.94 -21.89
C GLN A 110 -0.83 6.94 -20.79
N CYS A 111 -0.46 6.46 -19.61
CA CYS A 111 -1.31 6.50 -18.42
C CYS A 111 -1.33 7.92 -17.82
N PRO A 112 -2.46 8.64 -17.84
CA PRO A 112 -2.52 10.02 -17.37
C PRO A 112 -2.13 10.16 -15.89
N GLY A 113 -1.11 10.98 -15.60
CA GLY A 113 -0.67 11.27 -14.23
C GLY A 113 0.06 10.12 -13.53
N ALA A 114 0.32 9.00 -14.20
CA ALA A 114 1.08 7.90 -13.64
C ALA A 114 2.58 8.22 -13.58
N SER A 115 3.25 7.66 -12.58
CA SER A 115 4.71 7.68 -12.46
C SER A 115 5.22 6.39 -11.85
N ALA A 116 6.44 6.00 -12.22
CA ALA A 116 7.14 4.86 -11.67
C ALA A 116 8.49 5.28 -11.09
N GLU A 117 8.93 4.60 -10.04
CA GLU A 117 10.13 4.96 -9.29
C GLU A 117 10.99 3.73 -8.99
N ILE A 118 12.30 3.82 -9.21
CA ILE A 118 13.28 2.79 -8.87
C ILE A 118 14.20 3.34 -7.78
N LEU A 119 14.34 2.62 -6.67
CA LEU A 119 15.21 2.98 -5.56
C LEU A 119 16.68 2.77 -5.95
N THR A 120 17.43 3.87 -6.06
CA THR A 120 18.84 3.85 -6.48
C THR A 120 19.81 3.90 -5.31
N ASP A 121 19.47 4.64 -4.24
CA ASP A 121 20.38 4.84 -3.12
C ASP A 121 19.65 4.93 -1.77
N ILE A 122 20.33 4.49 -0.70
CA ILE A 122 19.89 4.56 0.70
C ILE A 122 21.02 5.15 1.53
N THR A 123 20.80 6.32 2.14
CA THR A 123 21.79 6.99 3.00
C THR A 123 21.25 7.19 4.40
N ASP A 124 22.04 6.92 5.44
CA ASP A 124 21.67 7.20 6.83
C ASP A 124 21.73 8.71 7.13
N VAL A 125 20.64 9.25 7.64
CA VAL A 125 20.50 10.66 8.03
C VAL A 125 19.97 10.80 9.46
N THR A 126 20.00 9.71 10.24
CA THR A 126 19.42 9.62 11.58
C THR A 126 19.93 10.73 12.50
N ALA A 127 21.26 10.87 12.61
CA ALA A 127 21.87 11.87 13.49
C ALA A 127 21.46 13.31 13.17
N ARG A 128 21.27 13.64 11.87
CA ARG A 128 20.83 14.98 11.46
C ARG A 128 19.40 15.26 11.91
N VAL A 129 18.49 14.32 11.65
CA VAL A 129 17.06 14.48 11.97
C VAL A 129 16.85 14.50 13.49
N GLN A 130 17.51 13.62 14.24
CA GLN A 130 17.40 13.55 15.69
C GLN A 130 17.96 14.84 16.35
N LYS A 131 19.08 15.35 15.86
CA LYS A 131 19.66 16.61 16.34
C LYS A 131 18.72 17.81 16.18
N ALA A 132 17.93 17.86 15.12
CA ALA A 132 16.98 18.95 14.89
C ALA A 132 15.86 19.00 15.96
N GLY A 133 15.48 17.86 16.53
CA GLY A 133 14.49 17.78 17.61
C GLY A 133 15.08 17.89 19.03
N ALA A 134 16.41 17.93 19.17
CA ALA A 134 17.05 17.90 20.47
C ALA A 134 16.68 19.11 21.34
N GLY A 135 16.23 18.86 22.58
CA GLY A 135 15.85 19.89 23.54
C GLY A 135 14.48 20.55 23.25
N LEU A 136 13.76 20.12 22.22
CA LEU A 136 12.40 20.60 21.90
C LEU A 136 11.34 19.65 22.43
N ASP A 137 10.12 20.16 22.67
CA ASP A 137 8.97 19.41 23.14
C ASP A 137 7.72 19.67 22.27
N GLY A 138 6.70 18.79 22.43
CA GLY A 138 5.40 18.94 21.78
C GLY A 138 5.49 19.08 20.26
N GLN A 139 4.66 19.94 19.72
CA GLN A 139 4.62 20.21 18.28
C GLN A 139 5.94 20.74 17.72
N ALA A 140 6.70 21.52 18.48
CA ALA A 140 7.98 22.06 18.04
C ALA A 140 9.02 20.95 17.76
N TYR A 141 9.05 19.89 18.58
CA TYR A 141 9.89 18.70 18.36
C TYR A 141 9.57 18.03 17.01
N THR A 142 8.30 17.78 16.77
CA THR A 142 7.86 17.13 15.52
C THR A 142 8.17 18.02 14.31
N GLN A 143 7.81 19.31 14.37
CA GLN A 143 8.03 20.26 13.27
C GLN A 143 9.51 20.44 12.91
N ALA A 144 10.40 20.54 13.90
CA ALA A 144 11.83 20.68 13.62
C ALA A 144 12.42 19.47 12.88
N ARG A 145 12.01 18.27 13.23
CA ARG A 145 12.44 17.02 12.58
C ARG A 145 11.89 16.89 11.15
N GLU A 146 10.63 17.21 10.96
CA GLU A 146 9.98 17.20 9.65
C GLU A 146 10.58 18.28 8.72
N ALA A 147 10.85 19.47 9.25
CA ALA A 147 11.54 20.54 8.51
C ALA A 147 12.96 20.13 8.10
N GLU A 148 13.72 19.46 8.99
CA GLU A 148 15.06 18.98 8.63
C GLU A 148 15.00 17.86 7.60
N ALA A 149 14.03 16.94 7.70
CA ALA A 149 13.80 15.92 6.68
C ALA A 149 13.54 16.57 5.31
N GLY A 150 12.69 17.58 5.23
CA GLY A 150 12.42 18.32 4.00
C GLY A 150 13.67 19.06 3.44
N ARG A 151 14.52 19.63 4.32
CA ARG A 151 15.80 20.23 3.89
C ARG A 151 16.75 19.18 3.32
N ILE A 152 16.86 18.01 3.95
CA ILE A 152 17.66 16.88 3.45
C ILE A 152 17.19 16.45 2.05
N GLU A 153 15.87 16.28 1.87
CA GLU A 153 15.29 15.90 0.58
C GLU A 153 15.60 16.91 -0.52
N THR A 154 15.41 18.21 -0.24
CA THR A 154 15.69 19.29 -1.20
C THR A 154 17.18 19.37 -1.54
N GLN A 155 18.07 19.25 -0.55
CA GLN A 155 19.52 19.29 -0.77
C GLN A 155 20.01 18.09 -1.60
N ALA A 156 19.41 16.92 -1.41
CA ALA A 156 19.84 15.69 -2.07
C ALA A 156 19.35 15.56 -3.52
N CYS A 157 18.16 16.10 -3.83
CA CYS A 157 17.57 16.00 -5.17
C CYS A 157 17.78 17.25 -6.03
N GLY A 158 17.89 18.43 -5.43
CA GLY A 158 17.87 19.69 -6.18
C GLY A 158 16.58 19.81 -7.00
N ASP A 159 16.70 20.38 -8.22
CA ASP A 159 15.57 20.63 -9.12
C ASP A 159 15.43 19.57 -10.23
N ASP A 160 16.12 18.41 -10.12
CA ASP A 160 16.04 17.35 -11.14
C ASP A 160 14.71 16.61 -11.05
N ALA A 161 13.82 16.87 -12.00
CA ALA A 161 12.50 16.24 -12.10
C ALA A 161 12.56 14.69 -12.32
N LYS A 162 13.70 14.16 -12.76
CA LYS A 162 13.94 12.72 -12.95
C LYS A 162 14.38 12.02 -11.65
N ILE A 163 14.57 12.77 -10.56
CA ILE A 163 14.99 12.24 -9.25
C ILE A 163 13.94 12.62 -8.20
N ARG A 164 13.64 11.69 -7.32
CA ARG A 164 12.84 11.97 -6.11
C ARG A 164 13.61 11.52 -4.88
N CYS A 165 13.61 12.37 -3.85
CA CYS A 165 14.17 12.08 -2.55
C CYS A 165 13.07 11.99 -1.50
N GLN A 166 13.27 11.11 -0.53
CA GLN A 166 12.37 10.94 0.60
C GLN A 166 13.17 10.53 1.83
N VAL A 167 13.03 11.25 2.92
CA VAL A 167 13.48 10.81 4.24
C VAL A 167 12.42 9.86 4.81
N VAL A 168 12.82 8.61 5.04
CA VAL A 168 11.97 7.55 5.55
C VAL A 168 12.27 7.35 7.03
N SER A 169 11.23 7.45 7.87
CA SER A 169 11.31 7.11 9.27
C SER A 169 11.13 5.60 9.44
N LEU A 170 12.10 4.94 10.03
CA LEU A 170 12.12 3.51 10.33
C LEU A 170 12.12 3.30 11.85
N TYR A 171 11.66 2.12 12.29
CA TYR A 171 11.60 1.75 13.72
C TYR A 171 10.89 2.83 14.57
N ARG A 172 9.85 3.46 14.01
CA ARG A 172 9.05 4.51 14.67
C ARG A 172 9.88 5.69 15.17
N GLY A 173 10.81 6.16 14.33
CA GLY A 173 11.68 7.30 14.64
C GLY A 173 13.05 6.93 15.19
N GLY A 174 13.35 5.64 15.36
CA GLY A 174 14.68 5.18 15.77
C GLY A 174 15.75 5.34 14.71
N GLN A 175 15.37 5.31 13.44
CA GLN A 175 16.26 5.56 12.31
C GLN A 175 15.59 6.42 11.24
N PHE A 176 16.41 7.20 10.54
CA PHE A 176 16.00 7.99 9.37
C PHE A 176 16.95 7.72 8.21
N LYS A 177 16.38 7.27 7.10
CA LYS A 177 17.14 6.97 5.88
C LYS A 177 16.65 7.87 4.74
N LEU A 178 17.58 8.50 4.04
CA LEU A 178 17.31 9.19 2.79
C LEU A 178 17.26 8.15 1.67
N TYR A 179 16.11 8.00 1.03
CA TYR A 179 15.90 7.17 -0.14
C TYR A 179 15.92 8.06 -1.38
N LYS A 180 16.77 7.73 -2.36
CA LYS A 180 16.86 8.41 -3.63
C LYS A 180 16.32 7.50 -4.74
N PHE A 181 15.40 8.04 -5.54
CA PHE A 181 14.72 7.30 -6.59
C PHE A 181 14.99 7.90 -7.96
N ARG A 182 15.21 7.05 -8.97
CA ARG A 182 15.00 7.42 -10.36
C ARG A 182 13.50 7.43 -10.62
N LYS A 183 12.97 8.54 -11.16
CA LYS A 183 11.55 8.74 -11.44
C LYS A 183 11.32 8.76 -12.95
N TYR A 184 10.30 8.04 -13.39
CA TYR A 184 9.77 8.02 -14.75
C TYR A 184 8.37 8.59 -14.75
N SER A 185 8.12 9.64 -15.51
CA SER A 185 6.82 10.34 -15.58
C SER A 185 6.05 10.05 -16.88
N ASP A 186 6.69 9.45 -17.89
CA ASP A 186 6.01 8.87 -19.06
C ASP A 186 5.93 7.35 -18.85
N VAL A 187 4.77 6.90 -18.40
CA VAL A 187 4.44 5.49 -18.19
C VAL A 187 3.30 5.13 -19.11
N ARG A 188 3.47 4.09 -19.92
CA ARG A 188 2.45 3.66 -20.88
C ARG A 188 1.95 2.27 -20.56
N LEU A 189 0.65 2.05 -20.79
CA LEU A 189 0.05 0.73 -20.73
C LEU A 189 0.53 -0.08 -21.95
N ALA A 190 1.13 -1.25 -21.68
CA ALA A 190 1.65 -2.14 -22.72
C ALA A 190 0.81 -3.40 -22.88
N TRP A 191 0.10 -3.83 -21.83
CA TRP A 191 -0.85 -4.92 -21.86
C TRP A 191 -1.70 -4.96 -20.59
N ALA A 192 -2.99 -5.25 -20.72
CA ALA A 192 -3.88 -5.60 -19.63
C ALA A 192 -4.90 -6.63 -20.11
N PRO A 193 -5.21 -7.71 -19.34
CA PRO A 193 -6.27 -8.63 -19.66
C PRO A 193 -7.65 -7.98 -19.49
N GLU A 194 -8.71 -8.68 -19.89
CA GLU A 194 -10.09 -8.38 -19.49
C GLU A 194 -10.19 -8.41 -17.96
N ASP A 195 -10.91 -7.46 -17.38
CA ASP A 195 -11.05 -7.36 -15.92
C ASP A 195 -11.59 -8.66 -15.30
N ARG A 196 -12.54 -9.32 -15.94
CA ARG A 196 -13.06 -10.63 -15.52
C ARG A 196 -12.01 -11.74 -15.47
N ALA A 197 -10.94 -11.68 -16.27
CA ALA A 197 -9.83 -12.62 -16.18
C ALA A 197 -8.92 -12.31 -14.99
N ALA A 198 -8.75 -11.03 -14.66
CA ALA A 198 -7.95 -10.58 -13.53
C ALA A 198 -8.67 -10.72 -12.19
N THR A 199 -10.01 -10.58 -12.17
CA THR A 199 -10.83 -10.52 -10.95
C THR A 199 -11.82 -11.69 -10.83
N PHE A 200 -11.60 -12.80 -11.54
CA PHE A 200 -12.48 -13.96 -11.47
C PHE A 200 -12.80 -14.38 -10.03
N GLY A 201 -14.10 -14.56 -9.74
CA GLY A 201 -14.61 -14.81 -8.40
C GLY A 201 -14.94 -13.54 -7.60
N GLY A 202 -14.58 -12.36 -8.12
CA GLY A 202 -14.93 -11.06 -7.58
C GLY A 202 -14.61 -10.89 -6.10
N ASP A 203 -15.46 -10.15 -5.38
CA ASP A 203 -15.32 -9.94 -3.94
C ASP A 203 -15.41 -11.25 -3.14
N LEU A 204 -16.16 -12.26 -3.59
CA LEU A 204 -16.27 -13.54 -2.87
C LEU A 204 -14.94 -14.25 -2.73
N ASP A 205 -14.08 -14.20 -3.77
CA ASP A 205 -12.78 -14.86 -3.76
C ASP A 205 -11.63 -13.92 -3.31
N ASN A 206 -11.88 -12.62 -3.10
CA ASN A 206 -10.89 -11.69 -2.59
C ASN A 206 -10.51 -12.04 -1.13
N PHE A 207 -9.20 -12.09 -0.85
CA PHE A 207 -8.59 -12.58 0.38
C PHE A 207 -8.85 -14.06 0.65
N SER A 208 -8.92 -14.88 -0.38
CA SER A 208 -9.08 -16.33 -0.24
C SER A 208 -8.10 -17.11 -1.12
N PHE A 209 -7.98 -18.41 -0.85
CA PHE A 209 -7.32 -19.38 -1.70
C PHE A 209 -8.04 -20.74 -1.56
N PRO A 210 -8.32 -21.48 -2.64
CA PRO A 210 -7.79 -21.34 -4.01
C PRO A 210 -8.30 -20.12 -4.77
N ARG A 211 -7.40 -19.47 -5.56
CA ARG A 211 -7.69 -18.36 -6.47
C ARG A 211 -7.47 -18.80 -7.91
N PHE A 212 -8.17 -18.17 -8.86
CA PHE A 212 -8.08 -18.45 -10.29
C PHE A 212 -8.10 -17.14 -11.08
N ALA A 213 -7.12 -16.26 -10.81
CA ALA A 213 -7.07 -14.91 -11.36
C ALA A 213 -5.79 -14.70 -12.18
N ILE A 214 -5.89 -14.02 -13.32
CA ILE A 214 -4.75 -13.53 -14.12
C ILE A 214 -4.58 -12.05 -13.78
N ASP A 215 -4.38 -11.73 -12.49
CA ASP A 215 -4.19 -10.35 -12.03
C ASP A 215 -2.77 -9.88 -12.30
N ALA A 216 -2.49 -9.63 -13.57
CA ALA A 216 -1.22 -9.12 -14.08
C ALA A 216 -1.47 -8.13 -15.21
N ALA A 217 -0.60 -7.13 -15.32
CA ALA A 217 -0.57 -6.18 -16.43
C ALA A 217 0.84 -5.73 -16.70
N PHE A 218 1.10 -5.24 -17.90
CA PHE A 218 2.38 -4.66 -18.25
C PHE A 218 2.24 -3.18 -18.55
N ILE A 219 3.18 -2.42 -18.03
CA ILE A 219 3.42 -1.03 -18.35
C ILE A 219 4.82 -0.90 -18.94
N ARG A 220 5.10 0.19 -19.64
CA ARG A 220 6.43 0.50 -20.12
C ARG A 220 6.86 1.87 -19.68
N LEU A 221 8.10 1.96 -19.20
CA LEU A 221 8.77 3.20 -18.85
C LEU A 221 9.31 3.86 -20.11
N TYR A 222 9.05 5.14 -20.25
CA TYR A 222 9.55 5.96 -21.35
C TYR A 222 10.40 7.11 -20.80
N GLU A 223 11.43 7.47 -21.55
CA GLU A 223 12.28 8.63 -21.27
C GLU A 223 12.58 9.32 -22.61
N ASP A 224 12.34 10.63 -22.65
CA ASP A 224 12.58 11.46 -23.84
C ASP A 224 11.88 10.89 -25.11
N GLY A 225 10.66 10.38 -24.94
CA GLY A 225 9.82 9.82 -26.01
C GLY A 225 10.22 8.43 -26.51
N LYS A 226 11.17 7.75 -25.86
CA LYS A 226 11.63 6.40 -26.20
C LYS A 226 11.47 5.46 -25.00
N PRO A 227 11.36 4.14 -25.21
CA PRO A 227 11.48 3.17 -24.15
C PRO A 227 12.75 3.41 -23.32
N ALA A 228 12.60 3.43 -22.01
CA ALA A 228 13.70 3.67 -21.10
C ALA A 228 14.72 2.51 -21.14
N ALA A 229 16.00 2.82 -21.14
CA ALA A 229 17.04 1.80 -21.00
C ALA A 229 17.07 1.28 -19.56
N THR A 230 16.78 0.00 -19.39
CA THR A 230 16.75 -0.70 -18.09
C THR A 230 17.68 -1.93 -18.14
N PRO A 231 19.00 -1.72 -18.10
CA PRO A 231 19.98 -2.80 -18.21
C PRO A 231 19.90 -3.78 -17.04
N THR A 232 19.44 -3.33 -15.88
CA THR A 232 19.16 -4.17 -14.71
C THR A 232 17.67 -4.48 -14.69
N HIS A 233 17.32 -5.74 -14.91
CA HIS A 233 15.94 -6.24 -14.93
C HIS A 233 15.90 -7.70 -14.49
N PHE A 234 14.71 -8.20 -14.17
CA PHE A 234 14.46 -9.60 -13.88
C PHE A 234 14.42 -10.42 -15.16
N THR A 235 15.08 -11.57 -15.15
CA THR A 235 14.91 -12.55 -16.22
C THR A 235 13.57 -13.24 -16.08
N TRP A 236 12.79 -13.32 -17.14
CA TRP A 236 11.49 -13.98 -17.17
C TRP A 236 11.64 -15.49 -17.12
N ASN A 237 10.96 -16.15 -16.18
CA ASN A 237 10.93 -17.62 -16.10
C ASN A 237 9.51 -18.12 -16.40
N PRO A 238 9.23 -18.68 -17.59
CA PRO A 238 7.90 -19.14 -17.97
C PRO A 238 7.53 -20.53 -17.41
N ASN A 239 8.44 -21.16 -16.66
CA ASN A 239 8.28 -22.54 -16.22
C ASN A 239 7.33 -22.64 -15.01
N LYS A 240 6.77 -23.83 -14.82
CA LYS A 240 5.98 -24.18 -13.65
C LYS A 240 6.84 -24.05 -12.38
N PRO A 241 6.38 -23.30 -11.35
CA PRO A 241 7.03 -23.26 -10.04
C PRO A 241 6.93 -24.63 -9.35
N THR A 242 7.86 -24.89 -8.42
CA THR A 242 7.92 -26.17 -7.68
C THR A 242 7.52 -25.95 -6.21
N GLU A 243 6.73 -26.85 -5.65
CA GLU A 243 6.42 -26.82 -4.22
C GLU A 243 7.70 -26.99 -3.39
N GLY A 244 7.86 -26.17 -2.35
CA GLY A 244 9.07 -26.07 -1.55
C GLY A 244 10.15 -25.13 -2.13
N GLU A 245 9.98 -24.61 -3.35
CA GLU A 245 10.93 -23.69 -3.97
C GLU A 245 11.11 -22.41 -3.12
N PRO A 246 12.36 -21.97 -2.87
CA PRO A 246 12.63 -20.70 -2.23
C PRO A 246 12.11 -19.52 -3.07
N VAL A 247 11.41 -18.61 -2.42
CA VAL A 247 10.85 -17.41 -3.06
C VAL A 247 11.23 -16.17 -2.26
N PHE A 248 11.62 -15.14 -2.98
CA PHE A 248 11.84 -13.80 -2.45
C PHE A 248 10.80 -12.85 -3.07
N VAL A 249 10.11 -12.08 -2.23
CA VAL A 249 9.11 -11.11 -2.71
C VAL A 249 9.62 -9.71 -2.42
N THR A 250 9.79 -8.90 -3.47
CA THR A 250 10.31 -7.53 -3.38
C THR A 250 9.22 -6.52 -3.73
N GLY A 251 8.99 -5.53 -2.86
CA GLY A 251 7.96 -4.53 -3.12
C GLY A 251 7.82 -3.49 -2.02
N ASN A 252 6.74 -2.72 -2.09
CA ASN A 252 6.50 -1.56 -1.24
C ASN A 252 5.29 -1.83 -0.30
N PRO A 253 5.42 -2.73 0.71
CA PRO A 253 4.33 -3.00 1.64
C PRO A 253 3.89 -1.73 2.35
N GLY A 254 2.57 -1.52 2.48
CA GLY A 254 1.97 -0.29 2.95
C GLY A 254 2.39 0.06 4.38
N SER A 255 1.71 -0.50 5.39
CA SER A 255 2.06 -0.24 6.79
C SER A 255 1.78 -1.42 7.70
N THR A 256 2.69 -1.67 8.63
CA THR A 256 2.50 -2.59 9.76
C THR A 256 2.59 -1.84 11.09
N GLN A 257 2.18 -2.51 12.16
CA GLN A 257 2.10 -1.97 13.51
C GLN A 257 2.66 -2.99 14.53
N ARG A 258 3.75 -3.66 14.14
CA ARG A 258 4.38 -4.76 14.93
C ARG A 258 5.24 -4.27 16.07
N LEU A 259 5.67 -3.01 16.01
CA LEU A 259 6.50 -2.39 17.03
C LEU A 259 5.68 -1.66 18.11
N LEU A 260 4.34 -1.72 18.03
CA LEU A 260 3.45 -1.13 19.03
C LEU A 260 3.50 -1.90 20.36
N THR A 261 3.23 -1.15 21.43
CA THR A 261 3.00 -1.71 22.77
C THR A 261 1.60 -2.29 22.92
N GLN A 262 1.39 -3.16 23.91
CA GLN A 262 0.07 -3.71 24.24
C GLN A 262 -0.97 -2.61 24.45
N ALA A 263 -0.61 -1.53 25.17
CA ALA A 263 -1.51 -0.41 25.42
C ALA A 263 -2.02 0.25 24.11
N GLN A 264 -1.13 0.41 23.14
CA GLN A 264 -1.48 0.95 21.82
C GLN A 264 -2.35 -0.02 21.01
N LEU A 265 -2.03 -1.32 21.02
CA LEU A 265 -2.82 -2.36 20.35
C LEU A 265 -4.25 -2.45 20.90
N MET A 266 -4.42 -2.30 22.24
CA MET A 266 -5.75 -2.24 22.84
C MET A 266 -6.54 -1.02 22.37
N THR A 267 -5.93 0.14 22.19
CA THR A 267 -6.61 1.32 21.62
C THR A 267 -7.05 1.05 20.17
N ILE A 268 -6.20 0.42 19.36
CA ILE A 268 -6.55 0.05 17.99
C ILE A 268 -7.72 -0.93 17.96
N ARG A 269 -7.68 -1.97 18.80
CA ARG A 269 -8.75 -2.98 18.91
C ARG A 269 -10.08 -2.39 19.33
N ASP A 270 -10.05 -1.53 20.38
CA ASP A 270 -11.27 -1.11 21.09
C ASP A 270 -11.92 0.15 20.49
N VAL A 271 -11.15 0.99 19.80
CA VAL A 271 -11.62 2.29 19.30
C VAL A 271 -11.41 2.44 17.78
N VAL A 272 -10.17 2.23 17.31
CA VAL A 272 -9.81 2.56 15.93
C VAL A 272 -10.53 1.64 14.93
N LEU A 273 -10.33 0.33 15.05
CA LEU A 273 -10.90 -0.64 14.13
C LEU A 273 -12.44 -0.69 14.15
N PRO A 274 -13.12 -0.62 15.31
CA PRO A 274 -14.58 -0.54 15.34
C PRO A 274 -15.13 0.67 14.59
N LEU A 275 -14.56 1.86 14.80
CA LEU A 275 -14.98 3.07 14.09
C LEU A 275 -14.75 2.94 12.59
N ASP A 276 -13.53 2.52 12.17
CA ASP A 276 -13.19 2.32 10.77
C ASP A 276 -14.15 1.33 10.08
N GLN A 277 -14.52 0.23 10.76
CA GLN A 277 -15.43 -0.78 10.21
C GLN A 277 -16.85 -0.24 10.03
N LEU A 278 -17.38 0.51 10.99
CA LEU A 278 -18.72 1.10 10.88
C LEU A 278 -18.78 2.12 9.74
N ILE A 279 -17.77 2.97 9.63
CA ILE A 279 -17.63 3.97 8.57
C ILE A 279 -17.54 3.30 7.19
N ALA A 280 -16.68 2.30 7.03
CA ALA A 280 -16.51 1.59 5.76
C ALA A 280 -17.77 0.78 5.37
N SER A 281 -18.42 0.13 6.34
CA SER A 281 -19.65 -0.64 6.12
C SER A 281 -20.79 0.20 5.57
N GLU A 282 -20.97 1.42 6.10
CA GLU A 282 -22.04 2.30 5.60
C GLU A 282 -21.74 2.84 4.21
N LEU A 283 -20.50 3.29 3.95
CA LEU A 283 -20.14 3.74 2.60
C LEU A 283 -20.31 2.62 1.58
N ARG A 284 -19.91 1.40 1.93
CA ARG A 284 -20.14 0.21 1.11
C ARG A 284 -21.62 0.04 0.77
N GLY A 285 -22.51 0.11 1.76
CA GLY A 285 -23.95 -0.02 1.56
C GLY A 285 -24.53 1.06 0.64
N ARG A 286 -24.09 2.32 0.79
CA ARG A 286 -24.51 3.43 -0.05
C ARG A 286 -24.04 3.25 -1.50
N LEU A 287 -22.81 2.78 -1.71
CA LEU A 287 -22.27 2.53 -3.06
C LEU A 287 -22.93 1.33 -3.73
N ILE A 288 -23.25 0.25 -3.00
CA ILE A 288 -24.03 -0.87 -3.53
C ILE A 288 -25.40 -0.37 -3.98
N ARG A 289 -26.11 0.38 -3.13
CA ARG A 289 -27.42 0.94 -3.50
C ARG A 289 -27.36 1.80 -4.74
N TYR A 290 -26.36 2.67 -4.84
CA TYR A 290 -26.15 3.51 -6.02
C TYR A 290 -25.87 2.67 -7.27
N SER A 291 -25.06 1.62 -7.17
CA SER A 291 -24.75 0.73 -8.29
C SER A 291 -25.98 -0.03 -8.85
N GLU A 292 -27.02 -0.21 -8.04
CA GLU A 292 -28.28 -0.88 -8.45
C GLU A 292 -29.25 0.04 -9.21
N GLU A 293 -28.96 1.34 -9.30
CA GLU A 293 -29.86 2.34 -9.94
C GLU A 293 -29.81 2.29 -11.46
N GLY A 294 -28.73 1.74 -12.05
CA GLY A 294 -28.58 1.57 -13.48
C GLY A 294 -27.17 1.14 -13.91
N GLU A 295 -27.00 0.88 -15.21
CA GLU A 295 -25.71 0.42 -15.76
C GLU A 295 -24.61 1.49 -15.64
N ASP A 296 -24.97 2.78 -15.85
CA ASP A 296 -24.04 3.90 -15.69
C ASP A 296 -23.60 4.04 -14.22
N GLN A 297 -24.54 3.94 -13.29
CA GLN A 297 -24.25 4.01 -11.86
C GLN A 297 -23.41 2.81 -11.39
N ALA A 298 -23.66 1.62 -11.91
CA ALA A 298 -22.84 0.44 -11.67
C ALA A 298 -21.39 0.64 -12.14
N PHE A 299 -21.22 1.18 -13.34
CA PHE A 299 -19.90 1.52 -13.89
C PHE A 299 -19.18 2.59 -13.05
N ILE A 300 -19.88 3.67 -12.67
CA ILE A 300 -19.33 4.77 -11.86
C ILE A 300 -18.93 4.27 -10.45
N ALA A 301 -19.74 3.39 -9.86
CA ALA A 301 -19.51 2.86 -8.51
C ALA A 301 -18.41 1.80 -8.44
N MET A 302 -18.07 1.13 -9.54
CA MET A 302 -17.23 -0.07 -9.57
C MET A 302 -15.88 0.12 -8.84
N ASP A 303 -15.11 1.13 -9.19
CA ASP A 303 -13.79 1.38 -8.58
C ASP A 303 -13.88 1.81 -7.10
N PRO A 304 -14.70 2.81 -6.72
CA PRO A 304 -14.85 3.17 -5.30
C PRO A 304 -15.48 2.07 -4.45
N LEU A 305 -16.39 1.24 -4.99
CA LEU A 305 -16.97 0.10 -4.28
C LEU A 305 -15.92 -0.98 -4.02
N SER A 306 -15.14 -1.36 -5.03
CA SER A 306 -14.02 -2.30 -4.88
C SER A 306 -13.02 -1.83 -3.81
N GLY A 307 -12.67 -0.55 -3.81
CA GLY A 307 -11.78 0.04 -2.82
C GLY A 307 -12.31 -0.03 -1.38
N VAL A 308 -13.60 0.25 -1.18
CA VAL A 308 -14.21 0.20 0.15
C VAL A 308 -14.44 -1.24 0.63
N GLU A 309 -14.79 -2.16 -0.25
CA GLU A 309 -14.91 -3.59 0.06
C GLU A 309 -13.58 -4.19 0.51
N ASN A 310 -12.52 -3.88 -0.23
CA ASN A 310 -11.15 -4.26 0.15
C ASN A 310 -10.75 -3.70 1.53
N THR A 311 -11.05 -2.43 1.80
CA THR A 311 -10.79 -1.79 3.10
C THR A 311 -11.59 -2.46 4.23
N TYR A 312 -12.86 -2.74 4.01
CA TYR A 312 -13.74 -3.41 4.95
C TYR A 312 -13.21 -4.81 5.31
N LYS A 313 -12.84 -5.63 4.32
CA LYS A 313 -12.30 -6.99 4.55
C LYS A 313 -10.97 -6.97 5.29
N ARG A 314 -10.06 -6.06 4.92
CA ARG A 314 -8.79 -5.90 5.63
C ARG A 314 -9.01 -5.51 7.09
N GLY A 315 -9.87 -4.53 7.36
CA GLY A 315 -10.19 -4.09 8.71
C GLY A 315 -10.84 -5.20 9.54
N ARG A 316 -11.76 -5.97 8.93
CA ARG A 316 -12.36 -7.16 9.57
C ARG A 316 -11.30 -8.22 9.93
N GLY A 317 -10.37 -8.51 9.03
CA GLY A 317 -9.29 -9.46 9.29
C GLY A 317 -8.34 -8.98 10.40
N ARG A 318 -8.00 -7.70 10.42
CA ARG A 318 -7.20 -7.06 11.49
C ARG A 318 -7.92 -7.09 12.83
N MET A 319 -9.22 -6.78 12.84
CA MET A 319 -10.02 -6.84 14.06
C MET A 319 -10.11 -8.29 14.58
N ALA A 320 -10.34 -9.27 13.72
CA ALA A 320 -10.34 -10.68 14.08
C ALA A 320 -9.01 -11.12 14.73
N ALA A 321 -7.88 -10.61 14.25
CA ALA A 321 -6.57 -10.89 14.85
C ALA A 321 -6.44 -10.30 16.27
N LEU A 322 -6.85 -9.06 16.50
CA LEU A 322 -6.70 -8.40 17.81
C LEU A 322 -7.74 -8.83 18.86
N ILE A 323 -8.87 -9.44 18.43
CA ILE A 323 -9.83 -10.06 19.37
C ILE A 323 -9.50 -11.52 19.67
N ASP A 324 -8.57 -12.16 18.95
CA ASP A 324 -8.08 -13.51 19.22
C ASP A 324 -7.19 -13.49 20.48
N PRO A 325 -7.62 -14.12 21.62
CA PRO A 325 -6.84 -14.08 22.86
C PRO A 325 -5.46 -14.72 22.72
N ALA A 326 -5.35 -15.82 21.96
CA ALA A 326 -4.08 -16.52 21.79
C ALA A 326 -3.06 -15.67 21.05
N PHE A 327 -3.50 -14.93 20.02
CA PHE A 327 -2.63 -14.01 19.31
C PHE A 327 -2.23 -12.79 20.17
N MET A 328 -3.16 -12.24 20.93
CA MET A 328 -2.87 -11.13 21.86
C MET A 328 -1.90 -11.57 22.97
N ASP A 329 -2.04 -12.78 23.51
CA ASP A 329 -1.11 -13.36 24.50
C ASP A 329 0.30 -13.55 23.90
N GLN A 330 0.39 -13.96 22.63
CA GLN A 330 1.66 -14.05 21.90
C GLN A 330 2.35 -12.67 21.82
N LEU A 331 1.60 -11.62 21.43
CA LEU A 331 2.13 -10.26 21.34
C LEU A 331 2.54 -9.72 22.73
N ALA A 332 1.74 -9.99 23.77
CA ALA A 332 2.07 -9.63 25.14
C ALA A 332 3.33 -10.35 25.65
N GLY A 333 3.49 -11.62 25.28
CA GLY A 333 4.71 -12.40 25.58
C GLY A 333 5.96 -11.79 24.94
N GLN A 334 5.85 -11.30 23.69
CA GLN A 334 6.96 -10.61 23.01
C GLN A 334 7.35 -9.31 23.71
N GLU A 335 6.37 -8.50 24.14
CA GLU A 335 6.63 -7.28 24.90
C GLU A 335 7.28 -7.63 26.25
N THR A 336 6.82 -8.69 26.93
CA THR A 336 7.40 -9.14 28.21
C THR A 336 8.86 -9.54 28.06
N VAL A 337 9.23 -10.28 27.01
CA VAL A 337 10.62 -10.63 26.71
C VAL A 337 11.48 -9.40 26.47
N PHE A 338 10.96 -8.44 25.72
CA PHE A 338 11.65 -7.18 25.45
C PHE A 338 11.87 -6.35 26.73
N ARG A 339 10.83 -6.15 27.55
CA ARG A 339 10.93 -5.45 28.84
C ARG A 339 11.97 -6.10 29.77
N ARG A 340 11.99 -7.44 29.81
CA ARG A 340 12.97 -8.18 30.59
C ARG A 340 14.38 -7.93 30.10
N GLY A 341 14.63 -7.99 28.79
CA GLY A 341 15.94 -7.71 28.21
C GLY A 341 16.46 -6.29 28.53
N VAL A 342 15.58 -5.31 28.63
CA VAL A 342 15.94 -3.94 29.08
C VAL A 342 16.25 -3.95 30.59
N ALA A 343 15.41 -4.59 31.41
CA ALA A 343 15.57 -4.61 32.88
C ALA A 343 16.83 -5.37 33.36
N GLU A 344 17.27 -6.38 32.61
CA GLU A 344 18.51 -7.15 32.92
C GLU A 344 19.79 -6.35 32.66
N ASN A 345 19.71 -5.18 32.01
CA ASN A 345 20.83 -4.26 31.77
C ASN A 345 20.55 -2.92 32.50
N GLU A 346 21.15 -2.75 33.69
CA GLU A 346 20.94 -1.57 34.54
C GLU A 346 21.28 -0.26 33.84
N ALA A 347 22.37 -0.21 33.05
CA ALA A 347 22.77 0.99 32.30
C ALA A 347 21.75 1.35 31.24
N LEU A 348 21.28 0.36 30.48
CA LEU A 348 20.24 0.52 29.44
C LEU A 348 18.91 0.94 30.10
N SER A 349 18.53 0.33 31.20
CA SER A 349 17.30 0.65 31.94
C SER A 349 17.33 2.10 32.46
N ALA A 350 18.48 2.56 32.97
CA ALA A 350 18.64 3.94 33.42
C ALA A 350 18.60 4.97 32.25
N GLU A 351 19.17 4.61 31.09
CA GLU A 351 19.17 5.44 29.89
C GLU A 351 17.77 5.55 29.25
N VAL A 352 17.07 4.42 29.13
CA VAL A 352 15.77 4.33 28.43
C VAL A 352 14.62 4.86 29.28
N GLY A 353 14.67 4.73 30.60
CA GLY A 353 13.57 5.07 31.50
C GLY A 353 12.36 4.13 31.31
N ASP A 354 11.14 4.67 31.37
CA ASP A 354 9.90 3.90 31.17
C ASP A 354 9.03 4.45 30.02
N PRO A 355 9.42 4.27 28.77
CA PRO A 355 8.64 4.72 27.61
C PRO A 355 7.32 3.96 27.47
N TRP A 356 7.19 2.75 28.03
CA TRP A 356 5.92 2.02 28.03
C TRP A 356 4.88 2.70 28.90
N ALA A 357 5.26 3.24 30.07
CA ALA A 357 4.36 4.02 30.90
C ALA A 357 3.90 5.30 30.20
N VAL A 358 4.82 6.01 29.52
CA VAL A 358 4.46 7.21 28.71
C VAL A 358 3.45 6.83 27.64
N LEU A 359 3.70 5.77 26.87
CA LEU A 359 2.77 5.31 25.83
C LEU A 359 1.41 4.91 26.38
N ALA A 360 1.37 4.25 27.56
CA ALA A 360 0.12 3.89 28.22
C ALA A 360 -0.68 5.12 28.69
N GLN A 361 0.00 6.14 29.22
CA GLN A 361 -0.63 7.40 29.65
C GLN A 361 -1.22 8.22 28.50
N VAL A 362 -0.66 8.10 27.29
CA VAL A 362 -1.15 8.77 26.07
C VAL A 362 -2.46 8.13 25.56
N GLN A 363 -2.70 6.82 25.82
CA GLN A 363 -3.81 6.11 25.20
C GLN A 363 -5.21 6.67 25.52
N PRO A 364 -5.54 7.08 26.75
CA PRO A 364 -6.83 7.72 27.02
C PRO A 364 -7.09 8.95 26.15
N ILE A 365 -6.06 9.80 25.97
CA ILE A 365 -6.16 11.02 25.15
C ILE A 365 -6.30 10.63 23.66
N ALA A 366 -5.53 9.63 23.20
CA ALA A 366 -5.63 9.13 21.83
C ALA A 366 -7.02 8.57 21.52
N ARG A 367 -7.66 7.86 22.49
CA ARG A 367 -9.03 7.34 22.36
C ARG A 367 -10.06 8.45 22.23
N GLU A 368 -9.93 9.52 23.00
CA GLU A 368 -10.82 10.68 22.97
C GLU A 368 -10.69 11.46 21.66
N LEU A 369 -9.46 11.71 21.21
CA LEU A 369 -9.18 12.52 20.03
C LEU A 369 -9.27 11.76 18.70
N TYR A 370 -9.39 10.42 18.72
CA TYR A 370 -9.35 9.64 17.47
C TYR A 370 -10.48 10.01 16.50
N ALA A 371 -11.72 10.02 16.97
CA ALA A 371 -12.87 10.35 16.11
C ALA A 371 -12.82 11.79 15.57
N PRO A 372 -12.59 12.85 16.37
CA PRO A 372 -12.38 14.19 15.85
C PRO A 372 -11.26 14.27 14.81
N MET A 373 -10.11 13.63 15.08
CA MET A 373 -8.97 13.66 14.18
C MET A 373 -9.26 12.93 12.86
N ALA A 374 -9.88 11.74 12.91
CA ALA A 374 -10.21 10.95 11.72
C ALA A 374 -11.26 11.63 10.85
N LEU A 375 -12.28 12.24 11.46
CA LEU A 375 -13.43 12.82 10.76
C LEU A 375 -13.19 14.26 10.28
N LEU A 376 -12.45 15.07 11.01
CA LEU A 376 -12.22 16.48 10.64
C LEU A 376 -10.92 16.69 9.89
N GLU A 377 -9.82 16.06 10.33
CA GLU A 377 -8.51 16.27 9.73
C GLU A 377 -8.16 15.23 8.67
N GLY A 378 -8.46 13.95 8.91
CA GLY A 378 -8.39 12.92 7.87
C GLY A 378 -7.44 11.78 8.11
N GLY A 379 -6.60 11.77 9.11
CA GLY A 379 -5.76 10.60 9.36
C GLY A 379 -4.88 10.71 10.58
N THR A 380 -4.85 9.66 11.35
CA THR A 380 -4.02 9.54 12.56
C THR A 380 -2.80 8.65 12.36
N GLY A 381 -2.71 7.94 11.22
CA GLY A 381 -1.75 6.85 11.02
C GLY A 381 -2.05 5.58 11.84
N MET A 382 -3.09 5.58 12.67
CA MET A 382 -3.50 4.42 13.49
C MET A 382 -4.53 3.54 12.77
N GLY A 383 -5.45 4.16 12.01
CA GLY A 383 -6.53 3.49 11.30
C GLY A 383 -6.21 3.10 9.86
N THR A 384 -7.17 2.42 9.25
CA THR A 384 -7.10 1.98 7.85
C THR A 384 -7.83 2.91 6.89
N THR A 385 -8.64 3.83 7.41
CA THR A 385 -9.58 4.66 6.64
C THR A 385 -9.26 6.14 6.85
N SER A 386 -9.11 6.89 5.76
CA SER A 386 -9.12 8.36 5.78
C SER A 386 -10.49 8.80 5.31
N VAL A 387 -11.24 9.48 6.19
CA VAL A 387 -12.66 9.77 5.93
C VAL A 387 -13.00 11.25 5.81
N ALA A 388 -12.08 12.15 6.20
CA ALA A 388 -12.37 13.58 6.17
C ALA A 388 -12.75 14.06 4.75
N GLY A 389 -13.96 14.60 4.65
CA GLY A 389 -14.51 15.10 3.40
C GLY A 389 -15.08 14.06 2.46
N GLY A 390 -14.64 12.80 2.50
CA GLY A 390 -15.14 11.69 1.69
C GLY A 390 -15.03 11.85 0.15
N SER A 391 -15.13 13.07 -0.36
CA SER A 391 -15.23 13.44 -1.77
C SER A 391 -13.88 13.94 -2.33
N PRO A 392 -13.46 13.52 -3.53
CA PRO A 392 -12.34 14.11 -4.26
C PRO A 392 -12.43 15.62 -4.43
N LEU A 393 -13.61 16.16 -4.76
CA LEU A 393 -13.81 17.60 -4.89
C LEU A 393 -13.51 18.34 -3.59
N PHE A 394 -13.95 17.82 -2.45
CA PHE A 394 -13.62 18.38 -1.14
C PHE A 394 -12.10 18.30 -0.85
N SER A 395 -11.47 17.19 -1.19
CA SER A 395 -10.03 17.02 -1.01
C SER A 395 -9.22 18.03 -1.82
N TRP A 396 -9.64 18.31 -3.06
CA TRP A 396 -9.02 19.34 -3.89
C TRP A 396 -9.26 20.75 -3.34
N ALA A 397 -10.48 21.06 -2.88
CA ALA A 397 -10.78 22.33 -2.22
C ALA A 397 -9.87 22.55 -1.01
N ARG A 398 -9.74 21.54 -0.14
CA ARG A 398 -8.86 21.60 1.05
C ARG A 398 -7.40 21.77 0.66
N ALA A 399 -6.91 21.05 -0.34
CA ALA A 399 -5.53 21.18 -0.81
C ALA A 399 -5.25 22.58 -1.39
N ILE A 400 -6.19 23.17 -2.11
CA ILE A 400 -6.08 24.54 -2.65
C ILE A 400 -6.05 25.57 -1.51
N VAL A 401 -7.01 25.51 -0.59
CA VAL A 401 -7.11 26.45 0.54
C VAL A 401 -5.86 26.37 1.42
N ARG A 402 -5.49 25.17 1.87
CA ARG A 402 -4.30 24.97 2.69
C ARG A 402 -3.02 25.30 1.94
N GLY A 403 -2.90 24.87 0.68
CA GLY A 403 -1.75 25.19 -0.15
C GLY A 403 -1.54 26.69 -0.35
N ALA A 404 -2.61 27.47 -0.46
CA ALA A 404 -2.53 28.93 -0.52
C ALA A 404 -2.02 29.55 0.79
N GLN A 405 -2.49 29.05 1.93
CA GLN A 405 -2.07 29.51 3.27
C GLN A 405 -0.64 29.08 3.61
N GLU A 406 -0.30 27.82 3.33
CA GLU A 406 1.01 27.27 3.68
C GLU A 406 2.14 27.84 2.81
N ARG A 407 1.92 28.02 1.51
CA ARG A 407 2.92 28.62 0.59
C ARG A 407 3.23 30.08 0.88
N ALA A 408 2.41 30.76 1.67
CA ALA A 408 2.72 32.09 2.18
C ALA A 408 3.78 32.08 3.31
N LYS A 409 4.12 30.91 3.84
CA LYS A 409 5.11 30.70 4.91
C LYS A 409 6.43 30.16 4.32
N PRO A 410 7.56 30.35 5.01
CA PRO A 410 8.79 29.59 4.73
C PRO A 410 8.53 28.06 4.76
N SER A 411 9.23 27.31 3.93
CA SER A 411 8.99 25.86 3.76
C SER A 411 9.05 25.06 5.06
N ASP A 412 9.95 25.45 5.97
CA ASP A 412 10.16 24.80 7.26
C ASP A 412 9.11 25.14 8.35
N GLN A 413 8.21 26.09 8.05
CA GLN A 413 7.08 26.48 8.92
C GLN A 413 5.74 25.98 8.38
N ARG A 414 5.75 25.28 7.25
CA ARG A 414 4.53 24.73 6.63
C ARG A 414 4.15 23.41 7.26
N LEU A 415 2.90 23.03 7.03
CA LEU A 415 2.49 21.63 7.22
C LEU A 415 3.35 20.72 6.32
N PRO A 416 3.80 19.56 6.79
CA PRO A 416 4.77 18.69 6.08
C PRO A 416 4.35 18.35 4.66
N GLU A 417 3.06 18.15 4.42
CA GLU A 417 2.50 17.87 3.11
C GLU A 417 2.62 19.03 2.10
N PHE A 418 2.95 20.25 2.56
CA PHE A 418 3.17 21.43 1.74
C PHE A 418 4.63 21.93 1.78
N ALA A 419 5.56 21.14 2.29
CA ALA A 419 6.99 21.42 2.15
C ALA A 419 7.38 21.46 0.65
N ASP A 420 8.42 22.23 0.29
CA ASP A 420 8.81 22.41 -1.12
C ASP A 420 9.04 21.09 -1.85
N SER A 421 9.64 20.09 -1.20
CA SER A 421 9.85 18.75 -1.75
C SER A 421 8.53 18.00 -2.09
N ARG A 422 7.41 18.38 -1.51
CA ARG A 422 6.09 17.74 -1.69
C ARG A 422 5.18 18.45 -2.69
N LEU A 423 5.41 19.76 -2.92
CA LEU A 423 4.55 20.56 -3.80
C LEU A 423 4.37 20.00 -5.20
N PRO A 424 5.39 19.42 -5.89
CA PRO A 424 5.20 18.84 -7.21
C PRO A 424 4.16 17.71 -7.22
N GLY A 425 4.12 16.88 -6.16
CA GLY A 425 3.12 15.82 -6.01
C GLY A 425 1.70 16.38 -5.81
N VAL A 426 1.56 17.40 -4.98
CA VAL A 426 0.28 18.09 -4.76
C VAL A 426 -0.24 18.70 -6.06
N GLN A 427 0.61 19.41 -6.81
CA GLN A 427 0.26 20.00 -8.11
C GLN A 427 -0.15 18.95 -9.13
N SER A 428 0.61 17.85 -9.24
CA SER A 428 0.28 16.74 -10.14
C SER A 428 -1.12 16.18 -9.86
N SER A 429 -1.48 16.00 -8.58
CA SER A 429 -2.81 15.54 -8.18
C SER A 429 -3.91 16.57 -8.49
N LEU A 430 -3.67 17.84 -8.20
CA LEU A 430 -4.62 18.92 -8.41
C LEU A 430 -4.90 19.19 -9.89
N PHE A 431 -3.90 19.07 -10.75
CA PHE A 431 -4.01 19.44 -12.17
C PHE A 431 -4.38 18.27 -13.08
N ALA A 432 -4.43 17.05 -12.54
CA ALA A 432 -4.85 15.89 -13.30
C ALA A 432 -6.30 16.03 -13.77
N ALA A 433 -6.53 15.80 -15.06
CA ALA A 433 -7.86 15.65 -15.61
C ALA A 433 -8.39 14.26 -15.22
N ARG A 434 -9.40 14.23 -14.36
CA ARG A 434 -10.06 13.00 -13.92
C ARG A 434 -11.56 13.16 -14.06
N PRO A 435 -12.29 12.12 -14.48
CA PRO A 435 -13.74 12.13 -14.44
C PRO A 435 -14.24 12.42 -13.02
N THR A 436 -15.24 13.27 -12.91
CA THR A 436 -15.98 13.54 -11.68
C THR A 436 -17.45 13.34 -11.95
N TYR A 437 -18.13 12.66 -11.04
CA TYR A 437 -19.54 12.31 -11.16
C TYR A 437 -20.30 12.98 -10.02
N PRO A 438 -21.09 14.05 -10.28
CA PRO A 438 -21.71 14.85 -9.23
C PRO A 438 -22.53 14.03 -8.21
N GLU A 439 -23.28 13.04 -8.66
CA GLU A 439 -24.08 12.17 -7.79
C GLU A 439 -23.19 11.38 -6.82
N LEU A 440 -22.13 10.76 -7.33
CA LEU A 440 -21.16 10.02 -6.49
C LEU A 440 -20.45 10.95 -5.48
N GLU A 441 -20.04 12.15 -5.93
CA GLU A 441 -19.43 13.16 -5.06
C GLU A 441 -20.37 13.59 -3.95
N GLN A 442 -21.66 13.80 -4.26
CA GLN A 442 -22.68 14.13 -3.29
C GLN A 442 -22.91 13.01 -2.28
N ILE A 443 -23.06 11.74 -2.71
CA ILE A 443 -23.22 10.57 -1.84
C ILE A 443 -22.08 10.48 -0.84
N ARG A 444 -20.84 10.68 -1.31
CA ARG A 444 -19.63 10.59 -0.46
C ARG A 444 -19.52 11.76 0.52
N LEU A 445 -19.82 12.98 0.08
CA LEU A 445 -19.81 14.17 0.93
C LEU A 445 -20.92 14.08 2.00
N GLU A 446 -22.13 13.70 1.61
CA GLU A 446 -23.27 13.48 2.53
C GLU A 446 -22.95 12.41 3.58
N TRP A 447 -22.38 11.28 3.14
CA TRP A 447 -21.95 10.21 4.03
C TRP A 447 -20.97 10.73 5.10
N TRP A 448 -19.94 11.48 4.70
CA TRP A 448 -18.98 12.06 5.64
C TRP A 448 -19.63 13.02 6.63
N LEU A 449 -20.49 13.92 6.16
CA LEU A 449 -21.22 14.87 7.01
C LEU A 449 -22.13 14.14 8.01
N SER A 450 -22.83 13.11 7.55
CA SER A 450 -23.71 12.29 8.41
C SER A 450 -22.92 11.55 9.48
N LYS A 451 -21.80 10.91 9.11
CA LYS A 451 -20.93 10.22 10.08
C LYS A 451 -20.29 11.16 11.08
N THR A 452 -19.87 12.35 10.64
CA THR A 452 -19.29 13.34 11.55
C THR A 452 -20.32 13.81 12.58
N ARG A 453 -21.57 14.09 12.14
CA ARG A 453 -22.67 14.42 13.04
C ARG A 453 -23.00 13.29 14.03
N GLU A 454 -23.01 12.06 13.56
CA GLU A 454 -23.32 10.87 14.37
C GLU A 454 -22.27 10.66 15.48
N TRP A 455 -21.00 10.73 15.15
CA TRP A 455 -19.92 10.41 16.07
C TRP A 455 -19.51 11.56 16.99
N LEU A 456 -19.54 12.80 16.50
CA LEU A 456 -19.21 13.97 17.31
C LEU A 456 -20.40 14.60 18.01
N THR A 457 -21.59 14.10 17.70
CA THR A 457 -22.91 14.55 18.20
C THR A 457 -23.29 15.99 17.80
N VAL A 458 -24.59 16.26 17.78
CA VAL A 458 -25.14 17.57 17.36
C VAL A 458 -24.78 18.73 18.29
N ASP A 459 -24.39 18.45 19.52
CA ASP A 459 -24.00 19.47 20.51
C ASP A 459 -22.51 19.88 20.33
N SER A 460 -21.74 19.12 19.60
CA SER A 460 -20.34 19.45 19.32
C SER A 460 -20.22 20.78 18.59
N PRO A 461 -19.32 21.69 19.03
CA PRO A 461 -19.03 22.92 18.30
C PRO A 461 -18.57 22.63 16.88
N TYR A 462 -17.81 21.57 16.66
CA TYR A 462 -17.35 21.15 15.33
C TYR A 462 -18.53 20.84 14.40
N VAL A 463 -19.54 20.09 14.86
CA VAL A 463 -20.72 19.76 14.06
C VAL A 463 -21.55 20.99 13.75
N ARG A 464 -21.64 21.94 14.71
CA ARG A 464 -22.32 23.23 14.49
C ARG A 464 -21.63 24.07 13.43
N THR A 465 -20.31 24.15 13.45
CA THR A 465 -19.52 24.81 12.39
C THR A 465 -19.73 24.11 11.06
N LEU A 466 -19.66 22.79 11.03
CA LEU A 466 -19.71 21.96 9.84
C LEU A 466 -21.08 22.04 9.13
N LEU A 467 -22.18 21.92 9.84
CA LEU A 467 -23.53 21.85 9.28
C LEU A 467 -24.28 23.18 9.28
N GLY A 468 -23.93 24.10 10.20
CA GLY A 468 -24.70 25.33 10.38
C GLY A 468 -26.16 25.02 10.72
N LYS A 469 -27.06 25.32 9.78
CA LYS A 469 -28.51 25.06 9.88
C LYS A 469 -29.01 24.07 8.82
N GLU A 470 -28.10 23.45 8.06
CA GLU A 470 -28.44 22.57 6.94
C GLU A 470 -28.37 21.09 7.37
N SER A 471 -29.15 20.26 6.71
CA SER A 471 -28.96 18.82 6.80
C SER A 471 -27.75 18.37 5.96
N PRO A 472 -27.12 17.22 6.26
CA PRO A 472 -26.04 16.65 5.42
C PRO A 472 -26.43 16.58 3.95
N GLU A 473 -27.66 16.18 3.65
CA GLU A 473 -28.20 16.03 2.29
C GLU A 473 -28.29 17.39 1.57
N ALA A 474 -28.89 18.41 2.23
CA ALA A 474 -29.05 19.73 1.66
C ALA A 474 -27.70 20.43 1.45
N LEU A 475 -26.80 20.30 2.44
CA LEU A 475 -25.47 20.90 2.38
C LEU A 475 -24.62 20.27 1.26
N SER A 476 -24.60 18.93 1.17
CA SER A 476 -23.84 18.22 0.13
C SER A 476 -24.34 18.58 -1.27
N ALA A 477 -25.67 18.59 -1.48
CA ALA A 477 -26.26 18.97 -2.76
C ALA A 477 -25.83 20.40 -3.16
N ARG A 478 -26.01 21.38 -2.29
CA ARG A 478 -25.65 22.78 -2.55
C ARG A 478 -24.16 22.96 -2.88
N LEU A 479 -23.30 22.27 -2.16
CA LEU A 479 -21.85 22.36 -2.37
C LEU A 479 -21.41 21.74 -3.70
N ILE A 480 -21.96 20.58 -4.04
CA ILE A 480 -21.60 19.86 -5.27
C ILE A 480 -22.21 20.52 -6.51
N GLU A 481 -23.45 20.95 -6.47
CA GLU A 481 -24.08 21.65 -7.59
C GLU A 481 -23.39 23.00 -7.92
N GLY A 482 -22.92 23.69 -6.88
CA GLY A 482 -22.34 25.03 -7.04
C GLY A 482 -20.86 25.06 -7.40
N THR A 483 -20.09 24.02 -7.10
CA THR A 483 -18.63 24.03 -7.32
C THR A 483 -18.22 23.89 -8.78
N LYS A 484 -17.13 24.54 -9.16
CA LYS A 484 -16.48 24.41 -10.48
C LYS A 484 -15.15 23.64 -10.40
N LEU A 485 -14.83 23.02 -9.27
CA LEU A 485 -13.55 22.32 -9.05
C LEU A 485 -13.41 21.01 -9.85
N ALA A 486 -14.45 20.54 -10.52
CA ALA A 486 -14.33 19.49 -11.53
C ALA A 486 -13.37 19.87 -12.67
N ASP A 487 -13.32 21.15 -13.04
CA ASP A 487 -12.43 21.68 -14.08
C ASP A 487 -10.98 21.86 -13.57
N PRO A 488 -9.98 21.16 -14.16
CA PRO A 488 -8.58 21.33 -13.81
C PRO A 488 -8.06 22.77 -14.02
N ALA A 489 -8.62 23.51 -14.98
CA ALA A 489 -8.21 24.89 -15.22
C ALA A 489 -8.62 25.81 -14.06
N VAL A 490 -9.79 25.60 -13.46
CA VAL A 490 -10.26 26.32 -12.27
C VAL A 490 -9.34 26.01 -11.08
N ARG A 491 -9.02 24.72 -10.87
CA ARG A 491 -8.10 24.30 -9.79
C ARG A 491 -6.72 24.94 -9.96
N ARG A 492 -6.20 24.96 -11.18
CA ARG A 492 -4.91 25.60 -11.50
C ARG A 492 -4.94 27.11 -11.25
N ALA A 493 -5.96 27.80 -11.71
CA ALA A 493 -6.09 29.25 -11.51
C ALA A 493 -6.14 29.63 -10.03
N LEU A 494 -6.90 28.89 -9.21
CA LEU A 494 -6.94 29.09 -7.75
C LEU A 494 -5.61 28.78 -7.08
N TRP A 495 -4.93 27.72 -7.48
CA TRP A 495 -3.62 27.35 -6.95
C TRP A 495 -2.55 28.39 -7.29
N GLU A 496 -2.44 28.81 -8.55
CA GLU A 496 -1.46 29.79 -9.04
C GLU A 496 -1.74 31.19 -8.48
N GLY A 497 -3.00 31.58 -8.37
CA GLY A 497 -3.42 32.86 -7.80
C GLY A 497 -3.21 32.97 -6.28
N GLY A 498 -2.98 31.84 -5.59
CA GLY A 498 -2.62 31.78 -4.18
C GLY A 498 -3.70 32.33 -3.24
N LEU A 499 -3.28 32.85 -2.09
CA LEU A 499 -4.19 33.30 -1.03
C LEU A 499 -5.20 34.39 -1.50
N PRO A 500 -4.81 35.39 -2.28
CA PRO A 500 -5.77 36.38 -2.79
C PRO A 500 -6.87 35.77 -3.66
N ALA A 501 -6.52 34.84 -4.54
CA ALA A 501 -7.51 34.16 -5.40
C ALA A 501 -8.47 33.27 -4.61
N VAL A 502 -7.94 32.54 -3.61
CA VAL A 502 -8.75 31.71 -2.74
C VAL A 502 -9.72 32.53 -1.89
N GLN A 503 -9.26 33.66 -1.32
CA GLN A 503 -10.12 34.55 -0.52
C GLN A 503 -11.19 35.27 -1.36
N ALA A 504 -10.89 35.60 -2.61
CA ALA A 504 -11.83 36.21 -3.54
C ALA A 504 -12.78 35.21 -4.23
N SER A 505 -12.54 33.91 -4.07
CA SER A 505 -13.34 32.88 -4.72
C SER A 505 -14.77 32.86 -4.20
N THR A 506 -15.74 32.75 -5.12
CA THR A 506 -17.15 32.56 -4.80
C THR A 506 -17.59 31.09 -4.91
N ASP A 507 -16.66 30.18 -5.21
CA ASP A 507 -16.93 28.74 -5.26
C ASP A 507 -17.40 28.25 -3.89
N PRO A 508 -18.59 27.63 -3.78
CA PRO A 508 -19.18 27.29 -2.50
C PRO A 508 -18.35 26.27 -1.71
N LEU A 509 -17.62 25.38 -2.40
CA LEU A 509 -16.79 24.37 -1.73
C LEU A 509 -15.49 24.99 -1.19
N ILE A 510 -14.90 25.95 -1.88
CA ILE A 510 -13.77 26.75 -1.40
C ILE A 510 -14.17 27.57 -0.16
N GLN A 511 -15.32 28.28 -0.22
CA GLN A 511 -15.84 29.05 0.89
C GLN A 511 -16.16 28.17 2.10
N TYR A 512 -16.73 26.99 1.85
CA TYR A 512 -17.03 26.03 2.92
C TYR A 512 -15.75 25.57 3.61
N VAL A 513 -14.71 25.17 2.88
CA VAL A 513 -13.43 24.77 3.46
C VAL A 513 -12.79 25.91 4.24
N LEU A 514 -12.81 27.15 3.74
CA LEU A 514 -12.32 28.34 4.48
C LEU A 514 -13.02 28.49 5.84
N ALA A 515 -14.31 28.18 5.92
CA ALA A 515 -15.08 28.30 7.15
C ALA A 515 -14.77 27.22 8.19
N ILE A 516 -14.46 25.97 7.75
CA ILE A 516 -14.31 24.83 8.67
C ILE A 516 -12.86 24.44 8.98
N ASP A 517 -11.87 24.89 8.19
CA ASP A 517 -10.48 24.39 8.28
C ASP A 517 -9.80 24.76 9.62
N ALA A 518 -10.23 25.84 10.27
CA ALA A 518 -9.70 26.24 11.58
C ALA A 518 -9.93 25.18 12.66
N ASP A 519 -11.12 24.57 12.68
CA ASP A 519 -11.47 23.50 13.64
C ASP A 519 -10.63 22.24 13.39
N ALA A 520 -10.47 21.84 12.12
CA ALA A 520 -9.64 20.70 11.74
C ALA A 520 -8.16 20.89 12.15
N ARG A 521 -7.62 22.12 11.94
CA ARG A 521 -6.26 22.48 12.36
C ARG A 521 -6.11 22.49 13.88
N ALA A 522 -7.11 22.94 14.62
CA ALA A 522 -7.09 22.94 16.08
C ALA A 522 -7.02 21.51 16.64
N VAL A 523 -7.83 20.60 16.08
CA VAL A 523 -7.79 19.17 16.45
C VAL A 523 -6.44 18.55 16.10
N ARG A 524 -5.87 18.85 14.93
CA ARG A 524 -4.53 18.39 14.55
C ARG A 524 -3.47 18.90 15.52
N SER A 525 -3.49 20.19 15.87
CA SER A 525 -2.53 20.76 16.81
C SER A 525 -2.62 20.13 18.19
N GLN A 526 -3.84 19.84 18.66
CA GLN A 526 -4.04 19.14 19.93
C GLN A 526 -3.49 17.71 19.85
N TRP A 527 -3.79 16.98 18.76
CA TRP A 527 -3.24 15.64 18.52
C TRP A 527 -1.72 15.64 18.49
N ASP A 528 -1.12 16.56 17.74
CA ASP A 528 0.33 16.64 17.58
C ASP A 528 1.04 16.89 18.92
N ASN A 529 0.47 17.76 19.77
CA ASN A 529 1.04 18.06 21.08
C ASN A 529 0.85 16.96 22.12
N THR A 530 -0.34 16.34 22.17
CA THR A 530 -0.73 15.49 23.31
C THR A 530 -0.64 14.00 22.99
N VAL A 531 -0.64 13.61 21.71
CA VAL A 531 -0.55 12.21 21.28
C VAL A 531 0.71 11.95 20.47
N LYS A 532 0.89 12.67 19.35
CA LYS A 532 1.97 12.37 18.39
C LYS A 532 3.36 12.60 18.98
N ALA A 533 3.65 13.79 19.50
CA ALA A 533 4.98 14.12 20.00
C ALA A 533 5.43 13.22 21.18
N PRO A 534 4.64 12.99 22.23
CA PRO A 534 5.04 12.05 23.29
C PRO A 534 5.16 10.61 22.79
N THR A 535 4.31 10.18 21.83
CA THR A 535 4.40 8.85 21.21
C THR A 535 5.68 8.70 20.40
N ASP A 536 6.05 9.68 19.58
CA ASP A 536 7.25 9.64 18.74
C ASP A 536 8.51 9.55 19.61
N ARG A 537 8.58 10.35 20.69
CA ARG A 537 9.72 10.33 21.62
C ARG A 537 9.87 9.01 22.36
N ALA A 538 8.77 8.50 22.92
CA ALA A 538 8.80 7.20 23.60
C ALA A 538 9.11 6.04 22.65
N SER A 539 8.65 6.13 21.40
CA SER A 539 8.95 5.15 20.36
C SER A 539 10.43 5.17 19.94
N GLU A 540 11.05 6.35 19.89
CA GLU A 540 12.50 6.49 19.65
C GLU A 540 13.33 5.82 20.77
N GLN A 541 12.95 6.04 22.04
CA GLN A 541 13.58 5.36 23.18
C GLN A 541 13.41 3.83 23.10
N LEU A 542 12.21 3.34 22.75
CA LEU A 542 11.97 1.92 22.52
C LEU A 542 12.78 1.35 21.36
N ALA A 543 13.01 2.12 20.30
CA ALA A 543 13.84 1.67 19.19
C ALA A 543 15.30 1.52 19.61
N ALA A 544 15.88 2.48 20.34
CA ALA A 544 17.23 2.38 20.88
C ALA A 544 17.39 1.17 21.81
N ALA A 545 16.44 0.98 22.73
CA ALA A 545 16.40 -0.20 23.60
C ALA A 545 16.30 -1.51 22.82
N ARG A 546 15.49 -1.54 21.74
CA ARG A 546 15.32 -2.73 20.90
C ARG A 546 16.61 -3.12 20.18
N PHE A 547 17.36 -2.14 19.67
CA PHE A 547 18.68 -2.38 19.08
C PHE A 547 19.68 -2.87 20.11
N ALA A 548 19.68 -2.31 21.33
CA ALA A 548 20.56 -2.75 22.40
C ALA A 548 20.28 -4.20 22.85
N VAL A 549 18.99 -4.62 22.88
CA VAL A 549 18.60 -5.97 23.31
C VAL A 549 18.74 -7.00 22.20
N PHE A 550 18.38 -6.68 20.97
CA PHE A 550 18.23 -7.65 19.87
C PHE A 550 19.24 -7.46 18.74
N GLY A 551 20.05 -6.40 18.75
CA GLY A 551 21.01 -6.09 17.68
C GLY A 551 20.34 -5.91 16.32
N ASP A 552 21.00 -6.37 15.26
CA ASP A 552 20.55 -6.27 13.86
C ASP A 552 19.47 -7.31 13.48
N ALA A 553 19.03 -8.13 14.44
CA ALA A 553 18.02 -9.16 14.18
C ALA A 553 16.57 -8.61 14.08
N VAL A 554 16.40 -7.29 14.20
CA VAL A 554 15.11 -6.61 14.09
C VAL A 554 14.91 -5.97 12.71
N TYR A 555 13.66 -6.02 12.24
CA TYR A 555 13.21 -5.33 11.04
C TYR A 555 12.24 -4.21 11.42
N PRO A 556 12.14 -3.12 10.63
CA PRO A 556 11.21 -2.03 10.92
C PRO A 556 9.79 -2.37 10.48
N ASP A 557 8.81 -1.66 11.02
CA ASP A 557 7.47 -1.63 10.43
C ASP A 557 7.53 -1.26 8.94
N ALA A 558 6.62 -1.82 8.13
CA ALA A 558 6.42 -1.41 6.76
C ALA A 558 5.89 0.05 6.71
N THR A 559 6.35 0.82 5.73
CA THR A 559 6.09 2.26 5.61
C THR A 559 5.81 2.71 4.17
N GLY A 560 5.34 1.80 3.30
CA GLY A 560 5.13 2.08 1.87
C GLY A 560 6.44 2.26 1.10
N THR A 561 7.53 1.71 1.62
CA THR A 561 8.86 1.78 1.02
C THR A 561 9.37 0.39 0.68
N LEU A 562 10.36 0.34 -0.22
CA LEU A 562 10.87 -0.91 -0.77
C LEU A 562 11.41 -1.84 0.33
N ARG A 563 10.96 -3.10 0.31
CA ARG A 563 11.32 -4.18 1.23
C ARG A 563 11.58 -5.46 0.45
N LEU A 564 12.29 -6.36 1.10
CA LEU A 564 12.48 -7.73 0.65
C LEU A 564 12.02 -8.68 1.75
N THR A 565 11.19 -9.66 1.37
CA THR A 565 10.77 -10.76 2.24
C THR A 565 11.09 -12.08 1.57
N TYR A 566 11.12 -13.16 2.32
CA TYR A 566 11.42 -14.48 1.78
C TYR A 566 10.53 -15.55 2.38
N GLY A 567 10.37 -16.67 1.67
CA GLY A 567 9.55 -17.80 2.05
C GLY A 567 9.70 -18.94 1.06
N ARG A 568 8.69 -19.80 1.01
CA ARG A 568 8.63 -20.95 0.08
C ARG A 568 7.28 -21.01 -0.61
N VAL A 569 7.28 -21.61 -1.80
CA VAL A 569 6.03 -22.04 -2.45
C VAL A 569 5.46 -23.20 -1.64
N GLU A 570 4.38 -22.97 -0.91
CA GLU A 570 3.78 -24.01 -0.08
C GLU A 570 2.32 -23.70 0.27
N GLY A 571 1.52 -24.76 0.34
CA GLY A 571 0.19 -24.70 0.93
C GLY A 571 0.24 -24.69 2.47
N THR A 572 -0.93 -24.73 3.09
CA THR A 572 -1.08 -24.90 4.55
C THR A 572 -2.46 -25.45 4.90
N ASP A 573 -2.57 -26.04 6.07
CA ASP A 573 -3.85 -26.42 6.65
C ASP A 573 -4.24 -25.42 7.73
N VAL A 574 -5.37 -24.75 7.55
CA VAL A 574 -5.95 -23.84 8.54
C VAL A 574 -7.27 -24.43 9.04
N PRO A 575 -7.77 -24.04 10.23
CA PRO A 575 -9.03 -24.57 10.74
C PRO A 575 -10.16 -24.49 9.73
N GLY A 576 -10.70 -25.65 9.33
CA GLY A 576 -11.81 -25.76 8.39
C GLY A 576 -11.45 -25.65 6.90
N GLN A 577 -10.17 -25.45 6.54
CA GLN A 577 -9.77 -25.29 5.13
C GLN A 577 -8.34 -25.77 4.88
N ARG A 578 -8.15 -26.53 3.78
CA ARG A 578 -6.84 -26.78 3.20
C ARG A 578 -6.55 -25.74 2.13
N ILE A 579 -5.41 -25.08 2.22
CA ILE A 579 -4.86 -24.17 1.23
C ILE A 579 -3.82 -24.94 0.43
N PRO A 580 -4.08 -25.31 -0.85
CA PRO A 580 -3.08 -26.01 -1.68
C PRO A 580 -1.93 -25.05 -2.07
N ALA A 581 -0.78 -25.61 -2.49
CA ALA A 581 0.33 -24.80 -3.00
C ALA A 581 0.01 -24.12 -4.34
N PHE A 582 -0.87 -24.74 -5.17
CA PHE A 582 -1.15 -24.29 -6.53
C PHE A 582 -2.62 -24.35 -6.88
N THR A 583 -3.01 -23.48 -7.82
CA THR A 583 -4.23 -23.63 -8.65
C THR A 583 -3.83 -23.77 -10.11
N THR A 584 -4.71 -24.34 -10.95
CA THR A 584 -4.48 -24.58 -12.37
C THR A 584 -5.64 -24.09 -13.21
N PHE A 585 -5.48 -24.00 -14.52
CA PHE A 585 -6.59 -23.68 -15.43
C PHE A 585 -7.72 -24.73 -15.37
N ALA A 586 -7.43 -26.02 -15.10
CA ALA A 586 -8.47 -26.99 -14.86
C ALA A 586 -9.41 -26.56 -13.71
N GLY A 587 -8.84 -26.11 -12.59
CA GLY A 587 -9.63 -25.62 -11.45
C GLY A 587 -10.44 -24.36 -11.75
N LEU A 588 -9.97 -23.47 -12.65
CA LEU A 588 -10.78 -22.36 -13.14
C LEU A 588 -12.04 -22.84 -13.85
N TRP A 589 -11.89 -23.83 -14.75
CA TRP A 589 -13.02 -24.37 -15.49
C TRP A 589 -14.02 -25.08 -14.57
N ASP A 590 -13.53 -25.79 -13.56
CA ASP A 590 -14.38 -26.48 -12.57
C ASP A 590 -15.14 -25.47 -11.67
N ARG A 591 -14.57 -24.30 -11.39
CA ARG A 591 -15.21 -23.27 -10.56
C ARG A 591 -16.16 -22.38 -11.35
N ALA A 592 -16.06 -22.33 -12.67
CA ALA A 592 -16.90 -21.49 -13.52
C ALA A 592 -18.37 -21.93 -13.50
N THR A 593 -19.29 -20.99 -13.25
CA THR A 593 -20.74 -21.23 -13.24
C THR A 593 -21.46 -20.65 -14.45
N GLY A 594 -20.80 -19.78 -15.22
CA GLY A 594 -21.38 -19.01 -16.30
C GLY A 594 -22.21 -17.80 -15.84
N ALA A 595 -22.23 -17.52 -14.54
CA ALA A 595 -22.89 -16.35 -13.94
C ALA A 595 -21.89 -15.60 -13.05
N GLU A 596 -22.09 -14.29 -12.87
CA GLU A 596 -21.27 -13.45 -11.99
C GLU A 596 -21.33 -13.96 -10.54
N PRO A 597 -20.23 -13.93 -9.81
CA PRO A 597 -18.88 -13.47 -10.21
C PRO A 597 -17.97 -14.56 -10.80
N PHE A 598 -18.52 -15.74 -11.12
CA PHE A 598 -17.81 -16.90 -11.67
C PHE A 598 -18.04 -17.07 -13.18
N ASN A 599 -18.21 -15.95 -13.88
CA ASN A 599 -18.30 -15.89 -15.33
C ASN A 599 -16.91 -15.70 -15.93
N VAL A 600 -16.46 -16.65 -16.75
CA VAL A 600 -15.12 -16.59 -17.37
C VAL A 600 -15.07 -15.50 -18.44
N ALA A 601 -13.99 -14.75 -18.48
CA ALA A 601 -13.74 -13.73 -19.49
C ALA A 601 -13.87 -14.31 -20.92
N PRO A 602 -14.55 -13.61 -21.84
CA PRO A 602 -14.86 -14.14 -23.17
C PRO A 602 -13.66 -14.62 -23.97
N LYS A 603 -12.54 -13.86 -24.00
CA LYS A 603 -11.33 -14.27 -24.73
C LYS A 603 -10.68 -15.50 -24.09
N LEU A 604 -10.67 -15.55 -22.76
CA LEU A 604 -10.12 -16.70 -22.02
C LEU A 604 -10.96 -17.95 -22.29
N LEU A 605 -12.29 -17.83 -22.28
CA LEU A 605 -13.20 -18.93 -22.60
C LEU A 605 -13.01 -19.42 -24.05
N ALA A 606 -12.88 -18.52 -25.00
CA ALA A 606 -12.61 -18.85 -26.40
C ALA A 606 -11.25 -19.53 -26.64
N ALA A 607 -10.32 -19.36 -25.71
CA ALA A 607 -9.00 -19.98 -25.76
C ALA A 607 -8.91 -21.34 -25.04
N LYS A 608 -9.97 -21.78 -24.37
CA LYS A 608 -10.00 -22.97 -23.48
C LYS A 608 -9.30 -24.19 -24.06
N ASP A 609 -9.60 -24.55 -25.31
CA ASP A 609 -9.05 -25.76 -25.96
C ASP A 609 -7.55 -25.61 -26.37
N ARG A 610 -6.99 -24.41 -26.28
CA ARG A 610 -5.56 -24.15 -26.57
C ARG A 610 -4.70 -24.13 -25.32
N ILE A 611 -5.32 -23.95 -24.15
CA ILE A 611 -4.65 -23.82 -22.86
C ILE A 611 -4.38 -25.20 -22.27
N ASP A 612 -3.15 -25.42 -21.80
CA ASP A 612 -2.85 -26.60 -20.98
C ASP A 612 -3.62 -26.50 -19.64
N PRO A 613 -4.56 -27.41 -19.39
CA PRO A 613 -5.36 -27.38 -18.15
C PRO A 613 -4.52 -27.56 -16.88
N ASN A 614 -3.31 -28.14 -16.98
CA ASN A 614 -2.40 -28.34 -15.85
C ASN A 614 -1.42 -27.18 -15.65
N ALA A 615 -1.44 -26.17 -16.51
CA ALA A 615 -0.65 -24.97 -16.29
C ALA A 615 -1.07 -24.28 -15.00
N VAL A 616 -0.07 -23.89 -14.19
CA VAL A 616 -0.31 -23.29 -12.87
C VAL A 616 -0.75 -21.83 -13.03
N MET A 617 -1.89 -21.49 -12.46
CA MET A 617 -2.40 -20.11 -12.45
C MET A 617 -1.85 -19.30 -11.29
N ASN A 618 -2.17 -19.73 -10.09
CA ASN A 618 -1.75 -19.02 -8.88
C ASN A 618 -1.02 -19.98 -7.93
N MET A 619 -0.12 -19.41 -7.13
CA MET A 619 0.59 -20.15 -6.10
C MET A 619 0.48 -19.46 -4.75
N ALA A 620 0.43 -20.25 -3.68
CA ALA A 620 0.51 -19.83 -2.31
C ALA A 620 1.97 -19.81 -1.84
N VAL A 621 2.38 -18.75 -1.14
CA VAL A 621 3.75 -18.56 -0.66
C VAL A 621 3.73 -18.12 0.80
N SER A 622 4.65 -18.64 1.62
CA SER A 622 4.77 -18.29 3.04
C SER A 622 5.41 -16.91 3.31
N SER A 623 5.81 -16.18 2.27
CA SER A 623 6.46 -14.86 2.45
C SER A 623 5.61 -13.85 3.21
N ASP A 624 6.27 -12.99 3.97
CA ASP A 624 5.64 -11.98 4.80
C ASP A 624 5.22 -10.76 3.96
N THR A 625 3.95 -10.67 3.58
CA THR A 625 3.40 -9.57 2.77
C THR A 625 2.20 -8.90 3.43
N ILE A 626 1.87 -7.70 2.98
CA ILE A 626 0.67 -6.95 3.40
C ILE A 626 0.20 -6.05 2.24
N GLY A 627 -0.95 -5.41 2.36
CA GLY A 627 -1.44 -4.43 1.37
C GLY A 627 -0.37 -3.41 0.98
N GLY A 628 -0.26 -3.10 -0.32
CA GLY A 628 0.86 -2.38 -0.95
C GLY A 628 1.90 -3.31 -1.60
N SER A 629 1.93 -4.59 -1.21
CA SER A 629 2.73 -5.62 -1.91
C SER A 629 2.11 -6.06 -3.24
N SER A 630 0.95 -5.56 -3.63
CA SER A 630 0.36 -5.81 -4.95
C SER A 630 1.32 -5.44 -6.07
N GLY A 631 1.53 -6.34 -7.04
CA GLY A 631 2.48 -6.22 -8.14
C GLY A 631 3.93 -6.54 -7.76
N SER A 632 4.22 -6.87 -6.48
CA SER A 632 5.57 -7.24 -6.04
C SER A 632 6.08 -8.45 -6.81
N PRO A 633 7.23 -8.34 -7.50
CA PRO A 633 7.89 -9.49 -8.10
C PRO A 633 8.18 -10.58 -7.08
N ALA A 634 7.74 -11.79 -7.39
CA ALA A 634 8.21 -13.01 -6.75
C ALA A 634 9.35 -13.56 -7.57
N VAL A 635 10.53 -13.69 -6.96
CA VAL A 635 11.74 -14.14 -7.63
C VAL A 635 12.35 -15.36 -6.97
N ASN A 636 12.95 -16.24 -7.75
CA ASN A 636 13.66 -17.39 -7.22
C ASN A 636 15.11 -17.03 -6.81
N ALA A 637 15.85 -17.99 -6.28
CA ALA A 637 17.24 -17.78 -5.83
C ALA A 637 18.20 -17.35 -6.96
N LYS A 638 17.86 -17.59 -8.23
CA LYS A 638 18.64 -17.11 -9.37
C LYS A 638 18.35 -15.65 -9.74
N GLY A 639 17.32 -15.06 -9.12
CA GLY A 639 16.82 -13.73 -9.45
C GLY A 639 15.96 -13.70 -10.72
N GLU A 640 15.38 -14.84 -11.10
CA GLU A 640 14.38 -14.94 -12.16
C GLU A 640 13.00 -14.66 -11.59
N ILE A 641 12.19 -13.85 -12.28
CA ILE A 641 10.81 -13.61 -11.89
C ILE A 641 9.95 -14.84 -12.20
N ILE A 642 9.21 -15.32 -11.19
CA ILE A 642 8.31 -16.48 -11.28
C ILE A 642 6.85 -16.10 -11.06
N GLY A 643 6.55 -14.83 -10.80
CA GLY A 643 5.20 -14.30 -10.64
C GLY A 643 5.16 -12.92 -10.02
N ALA A 644 3.96 -12.42 -9.76
CA ALA A 644 3.69 -11.19 -9.03
C ALA A 644 2.66 -11.43 -7.91
N ASN A 645 2.92 -10.87 -6.74
CA ASN A 645 1.97 -10.91 -5.61
C ASN A 645 0.75 -10.05 -5.95
N PHE A 646 -0.46 -10.58 -5.74
CA PHE A 646 -1.67 -9.80 -5.99
C PHE A 646 -2.70 -9.89 -4.86
N ASP A 647 -2.65 -10.95 -4.05
CA ASP A 647 -3.60 -11.17 -2.96
C ASP A 647 -2.92 -11.90 -1.79
N SER A 648 -3.69 -12.17 -0.76
CA SER A 648 -3.31 -12.98 0.39
C SER A 648 -4.56 -13.64 0.99
N THR A 649 -4.41 -14.59 1.89
CA THR A 649 -5.58 -15.09 2.63
C THR A 649 -6.03 -14.09 3.70
N VAL A 650 -7.29 -14.12 4.11
CA VAL A 650 -7.83 -13.20 5.13
C VAL A 650 -7.07 -13.30 6.46
N LEU A 651 -6.58 -14.49 6.81
CA LEU A 651 -5.79 -14.72 8.03
C LEU A 651 -4.43 -14.01 7.98
N THR A 652 -3.90 -13.73 6.79
CA THR A 652 -2.68 -12.93 6.60
C THR A 652 -2.84 -11.47 7.07
N GLN A 653 -4.05 -10.98 7.28
CA GLN A 653 -4.28 -9.61 7.78
C GLN A 653 -3.73 -9.41 9.20
N ARG A 654 -3.48 -10.48 9.98
CA ARG A 654 -2.75 -10.43 11.25
C ARG A 654 -1.29 -9.97 11.09
N ASN A 655 -0.71 -10.06 9.88
CA ASN A 655 0.64 -9.57 9.57
C ASN A 655 0.79 -8.05 9.81
N ALA A 656 -0.31 -7.33 9.94
CA ALA A 656 -0.25 -5.94 10.41
C ALA A 656 0.38 -5.84 11.81
N TYR A 657 0.22 -6.84 12.67
CA TYR A 657 0.64 -6.84 14.08
C TYR A 657 1.69 -7.87 14.44
N GLY A 658 1.77 -8.98 13.68
CA GLY A 658 2.74 -10.06 13.90
C GLY A 658 2.60 -11.14 12.84
N TYR A 659 3.70 -11.77 12.47
CA TYR A 659 3.74 -12.83 11.48
C TYR A 659 3.47 -14.20 12.12
N ASP A 660 2.65 -15.01 11.46
CA ASP A 660 2.42 -16.41 11.83
C ASP A 660 2.52 -17.28 10.57
N ARG A 661 3.63 -18.03 10.48
CA ARG A 661 3.95 -18.91 9.35
C ARG A 661 2.86 -19.97 9.07
N ASN A 662 2.15 -20.41 10.11
CA ASN A 662 1.16 -21.47 9.97
C ASN A 662 -0.10 -21.05 9.20
N VAL A 663 -0.40 -19.76 9.20
CA VAL A 663 -1.63 -19.23 8.57
C VAL A 663 -1.37 -18.21 7.46
N ASN A 664 -0.16 -17.62 7.44
CA ASN A 664 0.19 -16.61 6.44
C ASN A 664 0.40 -17.26 5.08
N ARG A 665 -0.37 -16.82 4.07
CA ARG A 665 -0.13 -17.15 2.66
C ARG A 665 -0.39 -15.94 1.79
N SER A 666 0.67 -15.53 1.09
CA SER A 666 0.61 -14.62 -0.03
C SER A 666 0.11 -15.36 -1.26
N VAL A 667 -0.64 -14.70 -2.13
CA VAL A 667 -1.16 -15.28 -3.36
C VAL A 667 -0.49 -14.60 -4.55
N ILE A 668 0.13 -15.39 -5.40
CA ILE A 668 0.97 -14.93 -6.51
C ILE A 668 0.41 -15.45 -7.83
N VAL A 669 0.19 -14.57 -8.80
CA VAL A 669 -0.06 -14.95 -10.19
C VAL A 669 1.26 -15.39 -10.82
N THR A 670 1.31 -16.59 -11.41
CA THR A 670 2.56 -17.15 -11.93
C THR A 670 2.91 -16.57 -13.28
N THR A 671 4.22 -16.48 -13.57
CA THR A 671 4.69 -16.15 -14.92
C THR A 671 4.27 -17.20 -15.96
N GLN A 672 4.03 -18.45 -15.56
CA GLN A 672 3.46 -19.48 -16.43
C GLN A 672 2.04 -19.09 -16.88
N ALA A 673 1.18 -18.65 -15.95
CA ALA A 673 -0.18 -18.18 -16.29
C ALA A 673 -0.15 -16.96 -17.21
N VAL A 674 0.72 -16.00 -16.91
CA VAL A 674 0.86 -14.78 -17.71
C VAL A 674 1.40 -15.11 -19.11
N THR A 675 2.39 -16.01 -19.23
CA THR A 675 2.90 -16.48 -20.54
C THR A 675 1.81 -17.17 -21.34
N THR A 676 1.02 -18.03 -20.70
CA THR A 676 -0.15 -18.70 -21.32
C THR A 676 -1.17 -17.68 -21.80
N ALA A 677 -1.49 -16.67 -20.99
CA ALA A 677 -2.41 -15.61 -21.37
C ALA A 677 -1.90 -14.80 -22.58
N LEU A 678 -0.66 -14.32 -22.53
CA LEU A 678 -0.06 -13.55 -23.63
C LEU A 678 -0.05 -14.32 -24.93
N ARG A 679 0.37 -15.61 -24.92
CA ARG A 679 0.55 -16.44 -26.10
C ARG A 679 -0.77 -17.02 -26.61
N ASP A 680 -1.51 -17.72 -25.73
CA ASP A 680 -2.61 -18.59 -26.16
C ASP A 680 -3.97 -17.88 -26.13
N VAL A 681 -4.12 -16.77 -25.34
CA VAL A 681 -5.36 -16.01 -25.22
C VAL A 681 -5.31 -14.72 -26.04
N TYR A 682 -4.29 -13.89 -25.82
CA TYR A 682 -4.28 -12.50 -26.35
C TYR A 682 -3.41 -12.33 -27.60
N GLY A 683 -2.54 -13.30 -27.96
CA GLY A 683 -1.69 -13.26 -29.16
C GLY A 683 -0.69 -12.10 -29.13
N MET A 684 -0.02 -11.91 -28.00
CA MET A 684 0.97 -10.83 -27.76
C MET A 684 2.38 -11.28 -28.10
N ASP A 685 2.60 -11.75 -29.33
CA ASP A 685 3.86 -12.37 -29.78
C ASP A 685 5.08 -11.46 -29.61
N HIS A 686 4.92 -10.14 -29.80
CA HIS A 686 6.00 -9.18 -29.62
C HIS A 686 6.46 -9.10 -28.15
N LEU A 687 5.55 -9.20 -27.18
CA LEU A 687 5.92 -9.25 -25.75
C LEU A 687 6.55 -10.60 -25.40
N ILE A 688 6.04 -11.70 -25.93
CA ILE A 688 6.64 -13.04 -25.76
C ILE A 688 8.09 -13.04 -26.26
N THR A 689 8.34 -12.42 -27.43
CA THR A 689 9.69 -12.28 -27.99
C THR A 689 10.58 -11.41 -27.10
N GLU A 690 10.09 -10.27 -26.61
CA GLU A 690 10.83 -9.36 -25.73
C GLU A 690 11.20 -10.02 -24.39
N LEU A 691 10.32 -10.87 -23.85
CA LEU A 691 10.57 -11.66 -22.65
C LEU A 691 11.55 -12.83 -22.85
N GLY A 692 12.01 -13.07 -24.07
CA GLY A 692 12.93 -14.17 -24.40
C GLY A 692 12.28 -15.56 -24.32
N VAL A 693 10.95 -15.63 -24.41
CA VAL A 693 10.21 -16.89 -24.45
C VAL A 693 10.09 -17.33 -25.91
N ASP A 694 10.64 -18.49 -26.26
CA ASP A 694 10.55 -19.02 -27.63
C ASP A 694 9.10 -19.18 -28.06
N ALA A 695 8.77 -18.71 -29.27
CA ALA A 695 7.48 -18.96 -29.90
C ALA A 695 7.20 -20.47 -29.98
N PRO A 696 5.98 -20.95 -29.73
CA PRO A 696 5.69 -22.37 -29.83
C PRO A 696 6.00 -22.84 -31.25
N LYS A 697 6.75 -23.94 -31.36
CA LYS A 697 6.95 -24.63 -32.65
C LYS A 697 5.56 -24.97 -33.18
N ALA A 698 5.16 -24.38 -34.30
CA ALA A 698 3.88 -24.62 -34.95
C ALA A 698 3.65 -26.14 -35.02
N ALA A 699 2.53 -26.59 -34.43
CA ALA A 699 2.15 -27.98 -34.52
C ALA A 699 2.09 -28.39 -36.01
N PRO A 700 2.64 -29.52 -36.39
CA PRO A 700 2.63 -29.94 -37.79
C PRO A 700 1.18 -30.03 -38.25
N ARG A 701 0.80 -29.26 -39.28
CA ARG A 701 -0.53 -29.31 -39.90
C ARG A 701 -0.77 -30.77 -40.26
N ARG A 702 -1.74 -31.39 -39.56
CA ARG A 702 -2.24 -32.73 -40.02
C ARG A 702 -2.78 -32.54 -41.42
N ALA A 703 -2.09 -33.16 -42.37
CA ALA A 703 -2.57 -33.26 -43.73
C ALA A 703 -3.98 -33.91 -43.66
N ARG A 704 -5.01 -33.17 -44.07
CA ARG A 704 -6.30 -33.74 -44.34
C ARG A 704 -6.12 -34.77 -45.48
N ARG A 705 -6.33 -36.03 -45.17
CA ARG A 705 -6.63 -37.07 -46.15
C ARG A 705 -8.13 -37.08 -46.45
#